data_6d806896dc38661ba7910e5327935b8b
#
_entry.id   6d806896dc38661ba7910e5327935b8b
#
_cell.length_a   1.000
_cell.length_b   1.000
_cell.length_c   1.000
_cell.angle_alpha   90.00
_cell.angle_beta   90.00
_cell.angle_gamma   90.00
#
_symmetry.space_group_name_H-M   'P 1'
#
loop_
_entity.id
_entity.type
_entity.pdbx_description
1 polymer ?
#
loop_
_entity_poly.entity_id
_entity_poly.type
_entity_poly.pdbx_seq_one_letter_code
_entity_poly.pdbx_strand_id
1 'polypeptide(L)'
;MSNLSVNAIRFLGIDAINKANSGHPGVVMGAAPMAYSLFTKQLRINPAQPNWINRDRFILSAGHGSMLLYALLHLSGFEDVSMDEIKSFRQWGSKTPGHPEFGHTAGIDATTGPLGQGISTATGFAQAERFLAAKYNREGYNIFDHYTYVICGDGDLMEGVSSEAASYAGLQKLDKLVVLYDSNDINLDGETKDSFTESVRDRYNAYGWHTDLVEDGTDLEAIHAAIETAKASGKPSLIEVKTVIGYGSPNKQGTNAVHGAPLGADETAATRQALGWDYEPFEIPEQVYADFKENVADRGASAYQTWTKLVADYKEAHPELAAEVEAIIDGRDPVEVTPADFPVLENGFSQATRNSSQDALNVVAAKLPTFLGGSADLAHSNMTYIKTDGLQDDTNRLNRNIQFGVREFAMGTILNGMALHGGLRVYGGTFFVFSDYVKAAVRLSALQGLPVTYVFTHDSIAVGEDGPTHEPVEHLAGLRAMPNLNVFRPADARETQAAWYLAVTSEKTPTALVLTRQNLTVEEGTDFDKVAKGAYVVYENAADFDTILIATGSEVNLAVSAAKELASQGAKVRVVSMPSTDVFDKQDAAYKEEILPNAVRRRVAVEMGASQNWYKYVGLDGAVLGIDTFGASAPAPKVLAEYGFTVENLVKVVQNLK
;
A
#
# COMPACT_ATOMS: atom_id res chain seq x y z
N MET A 1 -11.80 21.94 -32.03
CA MET A 1 -11.00 20.73 -31.72
C MET A 1 -11.31 20.23 -30.33
N SER A 2 -11.07 21.00 -29.27
CA SER A 2 -11.22 20.55 -27.87
C SER A 2 -12.57 19.91 -27.52
N ASN A 3 -13.71 20.50 -27.97
CA ASN A 3 -15.02 19.90 -27.73
C ASN A 3 -15.20 18.53 -28.41
N LEU A 4 -14.59 18.31 -29.58
CA LEU A 4 -14.61 17.02 -30.27
C LEU A 4 -13.84 15.97 -29.43
N SER A 5 -12.64 16.30 -28.96
CA SER A 5 -11.81 15.42 -28.13
C SER A 5 -12.46 15.11 -26.78
N VAL A 6 -13.08 16.11 -26.12
CA VAL A 6 -13.83 15.90 -24.88
C VAL A 6 -15.03 14.97 -25.09
N ASN A 7 -15.77 15.14 -26.20
CA ASN A 7 -16.88 14.25 -26.52
C ASN A 7 -16.40 12.84 -26.88
N ALA A 8 -15.24 12.67 -27.53
CA ALA A 8 -14.64 11.36 -27.75
C ALA A 8 -14.38 10.58 -26.46
N ILE A 9 -13.86 11.26 -25.41
CA ILE A 9 -13.68 10.66 -24.08
C ILE A 9 -15.04 10.20 -23.53
N ARG A 10 -16.06 11.07 -23.57
CA ARG A 10 -17.41 10.75 -23.09
C ARG A 10 -17.99 9.52 -23.79
N PHE A 11 -17.95 9.48 -25.13
CA PHE A 11 -18.58 8.41 -25.89
C PHE A 11 -17.81 7.10 -25.85
N LEU A 12 -16.48 7.10 -25.76
CA LEU A 12 -15.72 5.87 -25.46
C LEU A 12 -16.19 5.25 -24.14
N GLY A 13 -16.38 6.08 -23.12
CA GLY A 13 -16.89 5.61 -21.82
C GLY A 13 -18.33 5.10 -21.90
N ILE A 14 -19.25 5.86 -22.53
CA ILE A 14 -20.65 5.49 -22.66
C ILE A 14 -20.78 4.17 -23.45
N ASP A 15 -20.09 4.05 -24.60
CA ASP A 15 -20.18 2.89 -25.46
C ASP A 15 -19.62 1.62 -24.79
N ALA A 16 -18.47 1.74 -24.10
CA ALA A 16 -17.87 0.62 -23.36
C ALA A 16 -18.74 0.15 -22.20
N ILE A 17 -19.29 1.09 -21.41
CA ILE A 17 -20.17 0.81 -20.28
C ILE A 17 -21.48 0.19 -20.73
N ASN A 18 -22.08 0.70 -21.80
CA ASN A 18 -23.30 0.12 -22.37
C ASN A 18 -23.05 -1.31 -22.90
N LYS A 19 -21.93 -1.51 -23.63
CA LYS A 19 -21.56 -2.84 -24.14
C LYS A 19 -21.33 -3.85 -23.02
N ALA A 20 -20.66 -3.44 -21.96
CA ALA A 20 -20.43 -4.26 -20.77
C ALA A 20 -21.71 -4.46 -19.92
N ASN A 21 -22.73 -3.65 -20.15
CA ASN A 21 -23.93 -3.53 -19.33
C ASN A 21 -23.60 -3.35 -17.83
N SER A 22 -22.47 -2.68 -17.56
CA SER A 22 -21.95 -2.46 -16.20
C SER A 22 -20.92 -1.33 -16.21
N GLY A 23 -21.00 -0.41 -15.26
CA GLY A 23 -20.02 0.68 -15.10
C GLY A 23 -20.67 1.99 -14.64
N HIS A 24 -19.85 3.05 -14.57
CA HIS A 24 -20.20 4.34 -13.99
C HIS A 24 -20.02 5.46 -15.04
N PRO A 25 -21.02 5.75 -15.88
CA PRO A 25 -20.88 6.75 -16.94
C PRO A 25 -20.86 8.19 -16.44
N GLY A 26 -21.48 8.47 -15.30
CA GLY A 26 -21.74 9.82 -14.83
C GLY A 26 -20.49 10.69 -14.64
N VAL A 27 -19.49 10.18 -13.93
CA VAL A 27 -18.21 10.86 -13.72
C VAL A 27 -17.42 10.97 -15.04
N VAL A 28 -17.46 9.96 -15.92
CA VAL A 28 -16.80 10.00 -17.22
C VAL A 28 -17.33 11.18 -18.06
N MET A 29 -18.64 11.38 -18.03
CA MET A 29 -19.30 12.44 -18.79
C MET A 29 -19.06 13.83 -18.19
N GLY A 30 -19.12 13.96 -16.85
CA GLY A 30 -18.97 15.23 -16.14
C GLY A 30 -17.52 15.69 -16.09
N ALA A 31 -16.59 14.82 -15.73
CA ALA A 31 -15.18 15.14 -15.53
C ALA A 31 -14.34 15.13 -16.82
N ALA A 32 -14.88 14.75 -17.97
CA ALA A 32 -14.13 14.68 -19.23
C ALA A 32 -13.40 15.99 -19.60
N PRO A 33 -13.98 17.21 -19.46
CA PRO A 33 -13.27 18.45 -19.76
C PRO A 33 -12.06 18.67 -18.86
N MET A 34 -12.21 18.44 -17.55
CA MET A 34 -11.16 18.57 -16.54
C MET A 34 -9.99 17.60 -16.84
N ALA A 35 -10.31 16.35 -17.12
CA ALA A 35 -9.32 15.33 -17.45
C ALA A 35 -8.62 15.61 -18.80
N TYR A 36 -9.36 16.07 -19.81
CA TYR A 36 -8.80 16.51 -21.10
C TYR A 36 -7.81 17.67 -20.91
N SER A 37 -8.21 18.74 -20.17
CA SER A 37 -7.34 19.88 -19.90
C SER A 37 -6.07 19.45 -19.18
N LEU A 38 -6.17 18.58 -18.17
CA LEU A 38 -5.02 18.05 -17.44
C LEU A 38 -4.07 17.28 -18.38
N PHE A 39 -4.57 16.34 -19.16
CA PHE A 39 -3.74 15.47 -20.02
C PHE A 39 -3.07 16.27 -21.15
N THR A 40 -3.82 17.14 -21.83
CA THR A 40 -3.32 17.85 -23.00
C THR A 40 -2.49 19.09 -22.70
N LYS A 41 -2.66 19.72 -21.53
CA LYS A 41 -1.98 20.97 -21.19
C LYS A 41 -0.90 20.82 -20.12
N GLN A 42 -1.04 19.86 -19.19
CA GLN A 42 -0.20 19.78 -17.99
C GLN A 42 0.66 18.53 -17.93
N LEU A 43 0.04 17.37 -17.99
CA LEU A 43 0.62 16.08 -17.63
C LEU A 43 1.79 15.68 -18.54
N ARG A 44 2.99 15.52 -17.99
CA ARG A 44 4.21 15.08 -18.69
C ARG A 44 4.34 13.56 -18.59
N ILE A 45 3.75 12.84 -19.51
CA ILE A 45 3.81 11.38 -19.63
C ILE A 45 4.25 11.00 -21.04
N ASN A 46 4.93 9.86 -21.18
CA ASN A 46 5.30 9.30 -22.49
C ASN A 46 4.72 7.90 -22.64
N PRO A 47 3.70 7.70 -23.47
CA PRO A 47 3.08 6.39 -23.66
C PRO A 47 4.06 5.28 -24.09
N ALA A 48 5.11 5.64 -24.83
CA ALA A 48 6.17 4.70 -25.24
C ALA A 48 7.17 4.38 -24.11
N GLN A 49 7.14 5.12 -22.99
CA GLN A 49 7.98 4.94 -21.83
C GLN A 49 7.14 5.07 -20.55
N PRO A 50 6.15 4.18 -20.32
CA PRO A 50 5.17 4.31 -19.25
C PRO A 50 5.80 4.24 -17.85
N ASN A 51 6.99 3.67 -17.72
CA ASN A 51 7.73 3.53 -16.47
C ASN A 51 8.80 4.62 -16.25
N TRP A 52 8.82 5.67 -17.07
CA TRP A 52 9.74 6.79 -16.88
C TRP A 52 9.59 7.38 -15.47
N ILE A 53 10.66 7.31 -14.66
CA ILE A 53 10.59 7.65 -13.24
C ILE A 53 10.27 9.13 -12.98
N ASN A 54 10.71 10.04 -13.85
CA ASN A 54 10.43 11.48 -13.72
C ASN A 54 9.20 11.94 -14.52
N ARG A 55 8.32 11.03 -14.94
CA ARG A 55 7.02 11.40 -15.48
C ARG A 55 6.12 11.94 -14.38
N ASP A 56 5.21 12.83 -14.73
CA ASP A 56 4.14 13.18 -13.81
C ASP A 56 3.27 11.95 -13.47
N ARG A 57 2.64 11.96 -12.31
CA ARG A 57 1.73 10.89 -11.84
C ARG A 57 0.30 11.36 -11.94
N PHE A 58 -0.58 10.46 -12.35
CA PHE A 58 -2.01 10.70 -12.38
C PHE A 58 -2.77 9.61 -11.64
N ILE A 59 -3.52 9.98 -10.62
CA ILE A 59 -4.35 9.08 -9.84
C ILE A 59 -5.82 9.46 -10.01
N LEU A 60 -6.61 8.57 -10.60
CA LEU A 60 -8.06 8.66 -10.57
C LEU A 60 -8.54 8.06 -9.24
N SER A 61 -8.69 8.89 -8.20
CA SER A 61 -9.10 8.45 -6.87
C SER A 61 -10.55 7.94 -6.89
N ALA A 62 -11.43 8.61 -7.63
CA ALA A 62 -12.76 8.12 -7.97
C ALA A 62 -12.68 6.96 -8.97
N GLY A 63 -12.07 5.84 -8.55
CA GLY A 63 -11.72 4.72 -9.41
C GLY A 63 -12.89 4.02 -10.10
N HIS A 64 -14.11 4.22 -9.61
CA HIS A 64 -15.33 3.76 -10.27
C HIS A 64 -15.50 4.39 -11.67
N GLY A 65 -14.95 5.61 -11.89
CA GLY A 65 -14.89 6.26 -13.21
C GLY A 65 -13.80 5.72 -14.12
N SER A 66 -13.36 4.50 -13.99
CA SER A 66 -12.22 3.88 -14.68
C SER A 66 -12.21 4.10 -16.18
N MET A 67 -13.38 4.11 -16.85
CA MET A 67 -13.47 4.38 -18.29
C MET A 67 -13.02 5.79 -18.68
N LEU A 68 -13.05 6.78 -17.76
CA LEU A 68 -12.43 8.08 -17.99
C LEU A 68 -10.92 7.91 -18.24
N LEU A 69 -10.26 7.17 -17.36
CA LEU A 69 -8.82 6.94 -17.46
C LEU A 69 -8.48 6.06 -18.67
N TYR A 70 -9.23 4.98 -18.93
CA TYR A 70 -8.96 4.12 -20.08
C TYR A 70 -9.15 4.83 -21.42
N ALA A 71 -10.18 5.68 -21.54
CA ALA A 71 -10.35 6.51 -22.73
C ALA A 71 -9.16 7.46 -22.95
N LEU A 72 -8.68 8.10 -21.89
CA LEU A 72 -7.50 8.98 -21.95
C LEU A 72 -6.22 8.23 -22.32
N LEU A 73 -5.98 7.05 -21.73
CA LEU A 73 -4.81 6.21 -22.05
C LEU A 73 -4.87 5.72 -23.51
N HIS A 74 -6.04 5.26 -23.98
CA HIS A 74 -6.26 4.87 -25.36
C HIS A 74 -5.93 6.00 -26.34
N LEU A 75 -6.55 7.16 -26.15
CA LEU A 75 -6.36 8.31 -27.02
C LEU A 75 -4.92 8.84 -26.98
N SER A 76 -4.24 8.74 -25.83
CA SER A 76 -2.83 9.12 -25.66
C SER A 76 -1.85 8.14 -26.32
N GLY A 77 -2.29 6.95 -26.74
CA GLY A 77 -1.48 5.97 -27.45
C GLY A 77 -0.75 4.96 -26.57
N PHE A 78 -1.27 4.65 -25.37
CA PHE A 78 -0.77 3.52 -24.57
C PHE A 78 -1.15 2.19 -25.24
N GLU A 79 -0.14 1.36 -25.53
CA GLU A 79 -0.30 0.11 -26.29
C GLU A 79 -1.24 -0.89 -25.59
N ASP A 80 -1.18 -0.98 -24.27
CA ASP A 80 -2.04 -1.86 -23.45
C ASP A 80 -3.53 -1.54 -23.57
N VAL A 81 -3.91 -0.31 -23.97
CA VAL A 81 -5.31 0.13 -24.02
C VAL A 81 -5.75 0.33 -25.45
N SER A 82 -5.75 -0.75 -26.24
CA SER A 82 -6.25 -0.74 -27.62
C SER A 82 -7.77 -0.54 -27.69
N MET A 83 -8.31 -0.27 -28.88
CA MET A 83 -9.77 -0.19 -29.08
C MET A 83 -10.46 -1.52 -28.74
N ASP A 84 -9.81 -2.65 -28.96
CA ASP A 84 -10.36 -3.97 -28.61
C ASP A 84 -10.43 -4.17 -27.10
N GLU A 85 -9.45 -3.64 -26.35
CA GLU A 85 -9.48 -3.61 -24.89
C GLU A 85 -10.59 -2.67 -24.37
N ILE A 86 -10.78 -1.51 -24.96
CA ILE A 86 -11.92 -0.61 -24.66
C ILE A 86 -13.26 -1.35 -24.87
N LYS A 87 -13.39 -2.07 -25.98
CA LYS A 87 -14.58 -2.89 -26.28
C LYS A 87 -14.76 -4.09 -25.35
N SER A 88 -13.70 -4.49 -24.64
CA SER A 88 -13.66 -5.61 -23.70
C SER A 88 -13.70 -5.16 -22.23
N PHE A 89 -14.16 -3.93 -21.97
CA PHE A 89 -14.30 -3.38 -20.63
C PHE A 89 -15.01 -4.35 -19.68
N ARG A 90 -14.40 -4.61 -18.50
CA ARG A 90 -14.90 -5.53 -17.47
C ARG A 90 -15.01 -6.99 -17.90
N GLN A 91 -14.34 -7.42 -18.98
CA GLN A 91 -14.30 -8.82 -19.38
C GLN A 91 -13.08 -9.53 -18.77
N TRP A 92 -13.18 -10.84 -18.60
CA TRP A 92 -12.10 -11.65 -18.04
C TRP A 92 -10.82 -11.52 -18.87
N GLY A 93 -9.72 -11.13 -18.21
CA GLY A 93 -8.40 -10.99 -18.86
C GLY A 93 -8.18 -9.71 -19.64
N SER A 94 -9.19 -8.84 -19.74
CA SER A 94 -9.06 -7.52 -20.39
C SER A 94 -8.11 -6.59 -19.63
N LYS A 95 -7.43 -5.73 -20.39
CA LYS A 95 -6.60 -4.62 -19.85
C LYS A 95 -7.42 -3.44 -19.33
N THR A 96 -8.75 -3.53 -19.37
CA THR A 96 -9.68 -2.51 -18.88
C THR A 96 -10.60 -3.09 -17.79
N PRO A 97 -10.06 -3.46 -16.60
CA PRO A 97 -10.85 -3.97 -15.50
C PRO A 97 -11.82 -2.91 -14.96
N GLY A 98 -12.72 -3.31 -14.06
CA GLY A 98 -13.78 -2.45 -13.53
C GLY A 98 -13.30 -1.21 -12.77
N HIS A 99 -12.13 -1.28 -12.19
CA HIS A 99 -11.42 -0.19 -11.50
C HIS A 99 -9.96 -0.21 -11.95
N PRO A 100 -9.21 0.91 -11.90
CA PRO A 100 -7.80 0.93 -12.27
C PRO A 100 -6.97 -0.02 -11.41
N GLU A 101 -6.10 -0.82 -12.04
CA GLU A 101 -5.24 -1.79 -11.37
C GLU A 101 -3.77 -1.57 -11.76
N PHE A 102 -2.95 -1.17 -10.78
CA PHE A 102 -1.50 -1.03 -10.94
C PHE A 102 -0.85 -2.37 -11.31
N GLY A 103 0.06 -2.34 -12.27
CA GLY A 103 0.78 -3.53 -12.74
C GLY A 103 -0.03 -4.42 -13.71
N HIS A 104 -1.33 -4.16 -13.87
CA HIS A 104 -2.17 -4.86 -14.85
C HIS A 104 -2.25 -4.11 -16.19
N THR A 105 -2.38 -2.78 -16.14
CA THR A 105 -2.52 -1.91 -17.31
C THR A 105 -1.43 -0.85 -17.30
N ALA A 106 -0.67 -0.69 -18.39
CA ALA A 106 0.34 0.35 -18.51
C ALA A 106 -0.28 1.76 -18.40
N GLY A 107 0.36 2.65 -17.66
CA GLY A 107 -0.12 4.01 -17.42
C GLY A 107 -1.03 4.16 -16.19
N ILE A 108 -1.31 3.08 -15.46
CA ILE A 108 -2.00 3.15 -14.17
C ILE A 108 -0.98 3.30 -13.06
N ASP A 109 -1.02 4.43 -12.33
CA ASP A 109 -0.06 4.76 -11.26
C ASP A 109 -0.44 4.13 -9.91
N ALA A 110 -1.73 3.89 -9.65
CA ALA A 110 -2.21 3.26 -8.41
C ALA A 110 -3.51 2.50 -8.64
N THR A 111 -3.70 1.41 -7.92
CA THR A 111 -5.00 0.71 -7.85
C THR A 111 -5.95 1.53 -7.00
N THR A 112 -7.11 1.89 -7.58
CA THR A 112 -8.17 2.64 -6.92
C THR A 112 -9.52 1.91 -7.02
N GLY A 113 -10.52 2.44 -6.32
CA GLY A 113 -11.84 1.83 -6.19
C GLY A 113 -12.33 1.92 -4.75
N PRO A 114 -11.53 1.53 -3.72
CA PRO A 114 -11.81 1.95 -2.34
C PRO A 114 -11.59 3.46 -2.20
N LEU A 115 -12.69 4.21 -2.00
CA LEU A 115 -12.67 5.67 -1.96
C LEU A 115 -11.73 6.21 -0.86
N GLY A 116 -11.18 7.39 -1.09
CA GLY A 116 -10.24 8.07 -0.20
C GLY A 116 -8.80 7.54 -0.25
N GLN A 117 -8.58 6.29 -0.68
CA GLN A 117 -7.22 5.74 -0.72
C GLN A 117 -6.39 6.29 -1.90
N GLY A 118 -7.01 6.63 -3.02
CA GLY A 118 -6.31 7.21 -4.17
C GLY A 118 -5.67 8.56 -3.85
N ILE A 119 -6.45 9.51 -3.33
CA ILE A 119 -5.96 10.84 -2.91
C ILE A 119 -4.91 10.73 -1.81
N SER A 120 -5.09 9.80 -0.87
CA SER A 120 -4.13 9.56 0.20
C SER A 120 -2.82 8.93 -0.31
N THR A 121 -2.89 7.99 -1.25
CA THR A 121 -1.73 7.40 -1.94
C THR A 121 -0.96 8.44 -2.74
N ALA A 122 -1.65 9.39 -3.37
CA ALA A 122 -1.04 10.51 -4.10
C ALA A 122 -0.13 11.37 -3.20
N THR A 123 -0.47 11.52 -1.93
CA THR A 123 0.39 12.19 -0.94
C THR A 123 1.74 11.48 -0.82
N GLY A 124 1.75 10.14 -0.87
CA GLY A 124 2.97 9.34 -0.86
C GLY A 124 3.86 9.53 -2.09
N PHE A 125 3.26 9.67 -3.29
CA PHE A 125 4.01 10.00 -4.50
C PHE A 125 4.70 11.37 -4.39
N ALA A 126 3.99 12.40 -3.93
CA ALA A 126 4.57 13.72 -3.74
C ALA A 126 5.65 13.74 -2.65
N GLN A 127 5.48 12.94 -1.59
CA GLN A 127 6.49 12.77 -0.54
C GLN A 127 7.76 12.10 -1.08
N ALA A 128 7.63 11.09 -1.93
CA ALA A 128 8.76 10.40 -2.56
C ALA A 128 9.53 11.31 -3.51
N GLU A 129 8.82 12.02 -4.38
CA GLU A 129 9.45 13.00 -5.28
C GLU A 129 10.26 14.03 -4.49
N ARG A 130 9.66 14.61 -3.45
CA ARG A 130 10.32 15.64 -2.64
C ARG A 130 11.60 15.14 -1.96
N PHE A 131 11.60 13.91 -1.44
CA PHE A 131 12.78 13.31 -0.83
C PHE A 131 13.88 13.05 -1.87
N LEU A 132 13.52 12.43 -3.01
CA LEU A 132 14.49 12.13 -4.07
C LEU A 132 15.04 13.41 -4.71
N ALA A 133 14.21 14.42 -4.92
CA ALA A 133 14.63 15.73 -5.39
C ALA A 133 15.63 16.39 -4.41
N ALA A 134 15.33 16.40 -3.11
CA ALA A 134 16.22 16.94 -2.10
C ALA A 134 17.57 16.19 -2.05
N LYS A 135 17.56 14.87 -2.25
CA LYS A 135 18.74 14.03 -2.17
C LYS A 135 19.62 14.12 -3.43
N TYR A 136 19.01 14.06 -4.60
CA TYR A 136 19.75 13.87 -5.85
C TYR A 136 19.81 15.08 -6.77
N ASN A 137 18.85 16.03 -6.71
CA ASN A 137 18.94 17.22 -7.55
C ASN A 137 20.16 18.07 -7.17
N ARG A 138 20.76 18.69 -8.18
CA ARG A 138 21.87 19.64 -8.04
C ARG A 138 21.57 20.89 -8.85
N GLU A 139 22.28 21.99 -8.61
CA GLU A 139 22.10 23.22 -9.36
C GLU A 139 22.26 22.98 -10.88
N GLY A 140 21.24 23.33 -11.65
CA GLY A 140 21.16 23.06 -13.09
C GLY A 140 20.73 21.63 -13.47
N TYR A 141 20.54 20.72 -12.50
CA TYR A 141 20.21 19.32 -12.75
C TYR A 141 19.04 18.86 -11.90
N ASN A 142 17.81 19.22 -12.30
CA ASN A 142 16.58 18.76 -11.65
C ASN A 142 16.14 17.41 -12.26
N ILE A 143 16.78 16.32 -11.83
CA ILE A 143 16.52 14.97 -12.36
C ILE A 143 15.23 14.35 -11.80
N PHE A 144 14.77 14.80 -10.63
CA PHE A 144 13.46 14.52 -10.05
C PHE A 144 12.70 15.83 -9.96
N ASP A 145 11.66 16.00 -10.78
CA ASP A 145 10.92 17.26 -10.90
C ASP A 145 9.53 17.04 -11.51
N HIS A 146 8.76 16.10 -10.95
CA HIS A 146 7.44 15.80 -11.46
C HIS A 146 6.34 16.18 -10.47
N TYR A 147 5.15 16.40 -10.99
CA TYR A 147 3.93 16.63 -10.23
C TYR A 147 3.14 15.34 -10.04
N THR A 148 2.31 15.32 -9.00
CA THR A 148 1.30 14.31 -8.77
C THR A 148 -0.07 14.97 -8.87
N TYR A 149 -0.88 14.52 -9.84
CA TYR A 149 -2.23 15.02 -10.08
C TYR A 149 -3.26 13.98 -9.68
N VAL A 150 -4.37 14.44 -9.13
CA VAL A 150 -5.48 13.59 -8.68
C VAL A 150 -6.78 14.14 -9.21
N ILE A 151 -7.70 13.26 -9.65
CA ILE A 151 -9.12 13.58 -9.77
C ILE A 151 -9.85 12.77 -8.70
N CYS A 152 -10.59 13.44 -7.82
CA CYS A 152 -11.40 12.83 -6.76
C CYS A 152 -12.84 13.35 -6.79
N GLY A 153 -13.75 12.63 -6.16
CA GLY A 153 -15.15 13.03 -6.01
C GLY A 153 -15.53 13.28 -4.55
N ASP A 154 -16.79 13.61 -4.31
CA ASP A 154 -17.35 13.85 -2.97
C ASP A 154 -17.10 12.69 -2.02
N GLY A 155 -17.32 11.45 -2.47
CA GLY A 155 -17.14 10.26 -1.67
C GLY A 155 -15.69 10.06 -1.20
N ASP A 156 -14.69 10.39 -2.03
CA ASP A 156 -13.29 10.38 -1.60
C ASP A 156 -13.05 11.34 -0.42
N LEU A 157 -13.70 12.51 -0.46
CA LEU A 157 -13.51 13.58 0.52
C LEU A 157 -14.32 13.38 1.80
N MET A 158 -15.31 12.50 1.79
CA MET A 158 -16.03 12.02 2.98
C MET A 158 -15.20 11.02 3.79
N GLU A 159 -14.34 10.25 3.14
CA GLU A 159 -13.50 9.26 3.80
C GLU A 159 -12.50 9.90 4.77
N GLY A 160 -12.42 9.37 6.00
CA GLY A 160 -11.52 9.90 7.03
C GLY A 160 -10.06 9.93 6.61
N VAL A 161 -9.61 8.92 5.85
CA VAL A 161 -8.23 8.82 5.37
C VAL A 161 -7.81 9.99 4.47
N SER A 162 -8.73 10.59 3.72
CA SER A 162 -8.46 11.77 2.91
C SER A 162 -8.12 12.99 3.77
N SER A 163 -8.82 13.14 4.91
CA SER A 163 -8.54 14.19 5.89
C SER A 163 -7.20 13.98 6.61
N GLU A 164 -6.89 12.75 6.98
CA GLU A 164 -5.60 12.38 7.57
C GLU A 164 -4.44 12.74 6.61
N ALA A 165 -4.55 12.33 5.36
CA ALA A 165 -3.53 12.57 4.33
C ALA A 165 -3.41 14.05 3.98
N ALA A 166 -4.53 14.78 3.86
CA ALA A 166 -4.53 16.21 3.57
C ALA A 166 -3.86 17.02 4.68
N SER A 167 -4.16 16.71 5.95
CA SER A 167 -3.51 17.34 7.10
C SER A 167 -1.99 17.08 7.10
N TYR A 168 -1.56 15.86 6.77
CA TYR A 168 -0.14 15.53 6.63
C TYR A 168 0.51 16.27 5.45
N ALA A 169 -0.11 16.29 4.28
CA ALA A 169 0.42 16.96 3.10
C ALA A 169 0.60 18.47 3.31
N GLY A 170 -0.35 19.10 4.01
CA GLY A 170 -0.25 20.52 4.40
C GLY A 170 0.90 20.79 5.38
N LEU A 171 1.05 19.93 6.41
CA LEU A 171 2.17 19.98 7.36
C LEU A 171 3.53 19.87 6.63
N GLN A 172 3.64 18.95 5.70
CA GLN A 172 4.84 18.69 4.93
C GLN A 172 5.05 19.67 3.76
N LYS A 173 4.08 20.52 3.46
CA LYS A 173 4.09 21.46 2.31
C LYS A 173 4.44 20.77 0.99
N LEU A 174 3.69 19.73 0.63
CA LEU A 174 3.91 18.94 -0.59
C LEU A 174 3.41 19.72 -1.83
N ASP A 175 4.17 20.70 -2.24
CA ASP A 175 3.82 21.71 -3.26
C ASP A 175 3.61 21.15 -4.68
N LYS A 176 4.05 19.92 -4.95
CA LYS A 176 3.82 19.25 -6.24
C LYS A 176 2.63 18.28 -6.23
N LEU A 177 1.75 18.37 -5.23
CA LEU A 177 0.48 17.66 -5.17
C LEU A 177 -0.66 18.58 -5.56
N VAL A 178 -1.34 18.25 -6.67
CA VAL A 178 -2.48 19.02 -7.21
C VAL A 178 -3.69 18.11 -7.32
N VAL A 179 -4.75 18.43 -6.61
CA VAL A 179 -6.01 17.69 -6.57
C VAL A 179 -7.11 18.50 -7.27
N LEU A 180 -7.74 17.88 -8.27
CA LEU A 180 -8.95 18.39 -8.90
C LEU A 180 -10.14 17.65 -8.29
N TYR A 181 -11.03 18.40 -7.65
CA TYR A 181 -12.22 17.87 -7.03
C TYR A 181 -13.42 18.02 -7.96
N ASP A 182 -13.95 16.89 -8.42
CA ASP A 182 -15.20 16.80 -9.20
C ASP A 182 -16.39 17.04 -8.27
N SER A 183 -16.79 18.31 -8.14
CA SER A 183 -17.86 18.77 -7.27
C SER A 183 -19.17 18.81 -8.06
N ASN A 184 -19.90 17.69 -8.08
CA ASN A 184 -21.10 17.51 -8.90
C ASN A 184 -22.40 17.35 -8.10
N ASP A 185 -22.33 17.44 -6.78
CA ASP A 185 -23.46 17.42 -5.83
C ASP A 185 -24.27 16.10 -5.80
N ILE A 186 -23.76 15.00 -6.39
CA ILE A 186 -24.49 13.72 -6.48
C ILE A 186 -23.62 12.55 -6.03
N ASN A 187 -24.15 11.77 -5.10
CA ASN A 187 -23.64 10.46 -4.68
C ASN A 187 -24.44 9.31 -5.27
N LEU A 188 -24.08 8.08 -4.92
CA LEU A 188 -24.79 6.88 -5.38
C LEU A 188 -26.24 6.84 -4.88
N ASP A 189 -26.47 7.23 -3.64
CA ASP A 189 -27.81 7.18 -3.02
C ASP A 189 -28.67 8.42 -3.33
N GLY A 190 -28.06 9.52 -3.81
CA GLY A 190 -28.82 10.75 -4.09
C GLY A 190 -27.97 12.02 -4.01
N GLU A 191 -28.59 13.10 -3.57
CA GLU A 191 -27.92 14.41 -3.48
C GLU A 191 -26.88 14.43 -2.34
N THR A 192 -25.69 14.97 -2.61
CA THR A 192 -24.58 15.07 -1.64
C THR A 192 -25.01 15.77 -0.35
N LYS A 193 -25.87 16.81 -0.46
CA LYS A 193 -26.36 17.58 0.70
C LYS A 193 -27.04 16.74 1.79
N ASP A 194 -27.52 15.53 1.46
CA ASP A 194 -28.20 14.67 2.42
C ASP A 194 -27.22 14.02 3.42
N SER A 195 -25.94 13.99 3.09
CA SER A 195 -24.88 13.39 3.92
C SER A 195 -23.62 14.24 4.06
N PHE A 196 -23.44 15.31 3.28
CA PHE A 196 -22.21 16.08 3.21
C PHE A 196 -22.49 17.54 2.82
N THR A 197 -22.32 18.47 3.78
CA THR A 197 -22.67 19.88 3.61
C THR A 197 -21.55 20.85 3.97
N GLU A 198 -20.38 20.35 4.27
CA GLU A 198 -19.22 21.15 4.63
C GLU A 198 -18.59 21.85 3.44
N SER A 199 -17.88 22.97 3.69
CA SER A 199 -17.00 23.60 2.71
C SER A 199 -15.68 22.84 2.65
N VAL A 200 -15.47 22.05 1.61
CA VAL A 200 -14.21 21.31 1.39
C VAL A 200 -13.03 22.27 1.27
N ARG A 201 -13.17 23.37 0.52
CA ARG A 201 -12.11 24.38 0.37
C ARG A 201 -11.69 24.99 1.70
N ASP A 202 -12.64 25.33 2.59
CA ASP A 202 -12.31 25.87 3.90
C ASP A 202 -11.59 24.86 4.78
N ARG A 203 -12.01 23.59 4.72
CA ARG A 203 -11.32 22.48 5.41
C ARG A 203 -9.88 22.33 4.93
N TYR A 204 -9.63 22.33 3.62
CA TYR A 204 -8.30 22.23 3.04
C TYR A 204 -7.44 23.47 3.31
N ASN A 205 -8.04 24.68 3.27
CA ASN A 205 -7.37 25.90 3.71
C ASN A 205 -6.88 25.80 5.17
N ALA A 206 -7.70 25.22 6.06
CA ALA A 206 -7.31 25.00 7.46
C ALA A 206 -6.16 24.01 7.60
N TYR A 207 -5.98 23.07 6.67
CA TYR A 207 -4.81 22.19 6.60
C TYR A 207 -3.56 22.88 6.01
N GLY A 208 -3.64 24.11 5.54
CA GLY A 208 -2.52 24.86 4.96
C GLY A 208 -2.34 24.68 3.45
N TRP A 209 -3.33 24.11 2.76
CA TRP A 209 -3.35 24.00 1.31
C TRP A 209 -3.67 25.33 0.63
N HIS A 210 -3.30 25.44 -0.64
CA HIS A 210 -3.91 26.40 -1.57
C HIS A 210 -5.23 25.81 -2.08
N THR A 211 -6.27 26.63 -2.17
CA THR A 211 -7.56 26.21 -2.76
C THR A 211 -8.04 27.20 -3.80
N ASP A 212 -8.65 26.69 -4.85
CA ASP A 212 -9.26 27.48 -5.91
C ASP A 212 -10.63 26.92 -6.31
N LEU A 213 -11.41 27.69 -7.08
CA LEU A 213 -12.73 27.33 -7.57
C LEU A 213 -12.86 27.60 -9.06
N VAL A 214 -13.25 26.61 -9.82
CA VAL A 214 -13.70 26.72 -11.19
C VAL A 214 -15.21 26.52 -11.23
N GLU A 215 -15.95 27.61 -11.47
CA GLU A 215 -17.43 27.63 -11.43
C GLU A 215 -18.07 26.87 -12.61
N ASP A 216 -17.39 26.79 -13.74
CA ASP A 216 -17.84 26.05 -14.94
C ASP A 216 -16.80 24.99 -15.32
N GLY A 217 -17.08 23.73 -14.96
CA GLY A 217 -16.23 22.58 -15.29
C GLY A 217 -16.14 22.25 -16.79
N THR A 218 -16.82 23.01 -17.67
CA THR A 218 -16.66 22.93 -19.12
C THR A 218 -15.67 23.96 -19.66
N ASP A 219 -15.27 24.94 -18.88
CA ASP A 219 -14.29 25.98 -19.24
C ASP A 219 -12.84 25.44 -19.10
N LEU A 220 -12.30 24.97 -20.21
CA LEU A 220 -10.94 24.39 -20.26
C LEU A 220 -9.84 25.39 -19.92
N GLU A 221 -10.02 26.67 -20.25
CA GLU A 221 -9.02 27.71 -19.97
C GLU A 221 -9.04 28.10 -18.48
N ALA A 222 -10.21 28.17 -17.85
CA ALA A 222 -10.33 28.37 -16.40
C ALA A 222 -9.68 27.23 -15.61
N ILE A 223 -9.92 25.97 -16.03
CA ILE A 223 -9.29 24.78 -15.41
C ILE A 223 -7.77 24.87 -15.56
N HIS A 224 -7.26 25.17 -16.76
CA HIS A 224 -5.83 25.31 -17.01
C HIS A 224 -5.20 26.41 -16.15
N ALA A 225 -5.83 27.59 -16.08
CA ALA A 225 -5.34 28.71 -15.29
C ALA A 225 -5.30 28.39 -13.79
N ALA A 226 -6.31 27.70 -13.27
CA ALA A 226 -6.34 27.26 -11.86
C ALA A 226 -5.20 26.29 -11.55
N ILE A 227 -4.88 25.35 -12.46
CA ILE A 227 -3.74 24.44 -12.28
C ILE A 227 -2.41 25.19 -12.28
N GLU A 228 -2.21 26.18 -13.18
CA GLU A 228 -1.01 27.01 -13.20
C GLU A 228 -0.88 27.83 -11.91
N THR A 229 -1.99 28.37 -11.39
CA THR A 229 -2.02 29.07 -10.09
C THR A 229 -1.64 28.13 -8.94
N ALA A 230 -2.18 26.92 -8.95
CA ALA A 230 -1.85 25.88 -7.97
C ALA A 230 -0.35 25.58 -7.96
N LYS A 231 0.25 25.34 -9.13
CA LYS A 231 1.70 25.08 -9.29
C LYS A 231 2.58 26.22 -8.79
N ALA A 232 2.12 27.46 -8.94
CA ALA A 232 2.83 28.64 -8.48
C ALA A 232 2.65 28.93 -6.98
N SER A 233 1.73 28.26 -6.29
CA SER A 233 1.36 28.55 -4.89
C SER A 233 2.44 28.17 -3.86
N GLY A 234 3.33 27.22 -4.19
CA GLY A 234 4.30 26.64 -3.26
C GLY A 234 3.64 25.81 -2.14
N LYS A 235 2.42 25.32 -2.35
CA LYS A 235 1.63 24.54 -1.40
C LYS A 235 0.96 23.37 -2.11
N PRO A 236 0.61 22.27 -1.40
CA PRO A 236 -0.34 21.32 -1.95
C PRO A 236 -1.64 22.05 -2.28
N SER A 237 -2.30 21.67 -3.37
CA SER A 237 -3.40 22.46 -3.91
C SER A 237 -4.62 21.62 -4.21
N LEU A 238 -5.81 22.13 -3.83
CA LEU A 238 -7.11 21.56 -4.19
C LEU A 238 -7.90 22.57 -5.02
N ILE A 239 -8.27 22.17 -6.23
CA ILE A 239 -9.10 22.97 -7.14
C ILE A 239 -10.48 22.32 -7.18
N GLU A 240 -11.47 22.99 -6.60
CA GLU A 240 -12.87 22.57 -6.72
C GLU A 240 -13.38 22.95 -8.10
N VAL A 241 -13.80 21.95 -8.89
CA VAL A 241 -14.35 22.15 -10.23
C VAL A 241 -15.82 21.77 -10.21
N LYS A 242 -16.71 22.73 -10.40
CA LYS A 242 -18.15 22.50 -10.49
C LYS A 242 -18.49 21.79 -11.79
N THR A 243 -19.01 20.59 -11.69
CA THR A 243 -19.39 19.77 -12.84
C THR A 243 -20.85 19.33 -12.76
N VAL A 244 -21.32 18.68 -13.81
CA VAL A 244 -22.64 18.04 -13.83
C VAL A 244 -22.45 16.58 -14.11
N ILE A 245 -22.78 15.72 -13.17
CA ILE A 245 -22.70 14.26 -13.36
C ILE A 245 -23.59 13.86 -14.54
N GLY A 246 -23.07 13.03 -15.46
CA GLY A 246 -23.83 12.63 -16.66
C GLY A 246 -24.06 13.76 -17.66
N TYR A 247 -23.18 14.77 -17.72
CA TYR A 247 -23.28 15.93 -18.58
C TYR A 247 -23.64 15.58 -20.02
N GLY A 248 -24.68 16.22 -20.56
CA GLY A 248 -25.17 16.00 -21.93
C GLY A 248 -26.23 14.92 -22.06
N SER A 249 -26.57 14.17 -20.99
CA SER A 249 -27.69 13.25 -20.96
C SER A 249 -28.99 13.99 -20.68
N PRO A 250 -29.91 14.14 -21.66
CA PRO A 250 -31.06 15.05 -21.52
C PRO A 250 -32.02 14.71 -20.38
N ASN A 251 -32.14 13.42 -20.04
CA ASN A 251 -33.11 12.96 -19.05
C ASN A 251 -32.48 12.51 -17.73
N LYS A 252 -31.13 12.34 -17.68
CA LYS A 252 -30.47 11.73 -16.52
C LYS A 252 -29.35 12.57 -15.90
N GLN A 253 -28.83 13.60 -16.62
CA GLN A 253 -27.77 14.46 -16.05
C GLN A 253 -28.20 15.11 -14.73
N GLY A 254 -27.26 15.31 -13.81
CA GLY A 254 -27.50 15.89 -12.50
C GLY A 254 -28.31 14.98 -11.55
N THR A 255 -28.42 13.70 -11.84
CA THR A 255 -29.12 12.73 -11.00
C THR A 255 -28.26 11.50 -10.72
N ASN A 256 -28.58 10.76 -9.67
CA ASN A 256 -27.91 9.50 -9.32
C ASN A 256 -28.22 8.35 -10.33
N ALA A 257 -29.18 8.53 -11.23
CA ALA A 257 -29.52 7.53 -12.27
C ALA A 257 -28.36 7.25 -13.25
N VAL A 258 -27.38 8.16 -13.36
CA VAL A 258 -26.15 7.98 -14.18
C VAL A 258 -24.93 7.62 -13.37
N HIS A 259 -25.04 7.56 -12.04
CA HIS A 259 -23.86 7.33 -11.19
C HIS A 259 -23.26 5.94 -11.46
N GLY A 260 -24.03 4.87 -11.28
CA GLY A 260 -23.53 3.49 -11.30
C GLY A 260 -24.29 2.55 -12.26
N ALA A 261 -24.99 3.09 -13.26
CA ALA A 261 -25.74 2.31 -14.24
C ALA A 261 -25.51 2.80 -15.68
N PRO A 262 -25.50 1.89 -16.68
CA PRO A 262 -25.42 2.27 -18.09
C PRO A 262 -26.56 3.22 -18.48
N LEU A 263 -26.29 4.10 -19.47
CA LEU A 263 -27.34 5.01 -19.97
C LEU A 263 -28.49 4.24 -20.63
N GLY A 264 -28.20 3.13 -21.30
CA GLY A 264 -29.13 2.41 -22.17
C GLY A 264 -29.22 3.02 -23.56
N ALA A 265 -29.87 2.29 -24.49
CA ALA A 265 -29.87 2.66 -25.90
C ALA A 265 -30.54 4.00 -26.18
N ASP A 266 -31.75 4.21 -25.65
CA ASP A 266 -32.55 5.42 -25.91
C ASP A 266 -31.87 6.68 -25.37
N GLU A 267 -31.36 6.64 -24.15
CA GLU A 267 -30.68 7.78 -23.53
C GLU A 267 -29.32 8.05 -24.20
N THR A 268 -28.62 7.02 -24.64
CA THR A 268 -27.39 7.18 -25.42
C THR A 268 -27.64 7.88 -26.75
N ALA A 269 -28.71 7.50 -27.45
CA ALA A 269 -29.11 8.16 -28.70
C ALA A 269 -29.46 9.64 -28.48
N ALA A 270 -30.22 9.92 -27.43
CA ALA A 270 -30.56 11.29 -27.04
C ALA A 270 -29.32 12.11 -26.67
N THR A 271 -28.35 11.50 -25.94
CA THR A 271 -27.08 12.13 -25.57
C THR A 271 -26.22 12.42 -26.82
N ARG A 272 -26.13 11.50 -27.78
CA ARG A 272 -25.44 11.73 -29.06
C ARG A 272 -26.02 12.95 -29.78
N GLN A 273 -27.34 13.03 -29.90
CA GLN A 273 -28.03 14.17 -30.50
C GLN A 273 -27.76 15.49 -29.74
N ALA A 274 -27.83 15.48 -28.40
CA ALA A 274 -27.64 16.66 -27.56
C ALA A 274 -26.21 17.22 -27.64
N LEU A 275 -25.21 16.35 -27.78
CA LEU A 275 -23.80 16.72 -27.87
C LEU A 275 -23.29 16.83 -29.32
N GLY A 276 -24.15 16.63 -30.35
CA GLY A 276 -23.78 16.70 -31.77
C GLY A 276 -22.72 15.68 -32.15
N TRP A 277 -22.86 14.43 -31.66
CA TRP A 277 -21.93 13.33 -31.92
C TRP A 277 -22.52 12.36 -32.91
N ASP A 278 -22.15 12.52 -34.21
CA ASP A 278 -22.74 11.78 -35.33
C ASP A 278 -21.96 10.50 -35.72
N TYR A 279 -20.99 10.07 -34.87
CA TYR A 279 -20.17 8.89 -35.12
C TYR A 279 -20.81 7.62 -34.55
N GLU A 280 -20.52 6.48 -35.16
CA GLU A 280 -20.97 5.18 -34.69
C GLU A 280 -20.30 4.80 -33.33
N PRO A 281 -20.85 3.82 -32.59
CA PRO A 281 -20.20 3.33 -31.37
C PRO A 281 -18.76 2.89 -31.61
N PHE A 282 -17.85 3.38 -30.76
CA PHE A 282 -16.39 3.16 -30.85
C PHE A 282 -15.70 3.75 -32.09
N GLU A 283 -16.38 4.54 -32.87
CA GLU A 283 -15.80 5.30 -33.99
C GLU A 283 -15.26 6.63 -33.46
N ILE A 284 -13.96 6.84 -33.61
CA ILE A 284 -13.26 8.06 -33.13
C ILE A 284 -12.64 8.76 -34.35
N PRO A 285 -12.93 10.05 -34.55
CA PRO A 285 -12.36 10.82 -35.67
C PRO A 285 -10.82 10.90 -35.57
N GLU A 286 -10.14 10.82 -36.70
CA GLU A 286 -8.67 10.93 -36.76
C GLU A 286 -8.12 12.22 -36.12
N GLN A 287 -8.89 13.32 -36.19
CA GLN A 287 -8.53 14.59 -35.60
C GLN A 287 -8.36 14.49 -34.08
N VAL A 288 -9.10 13.60 -33.40
CA VAL A 288 -8.97 13.36 -31.96
C VAL A 288 -7.65 12.66 -31.66
N TYR A 289 -7.32 11.63 -32.44
CA TYR A 289 -6.01 10.97 -32.26
C TYR A 289 -4.85 11.91 -32.58
N ALA A 290 -4.98 12.80 -33.57
CA ALA A 290 -3.97 13.80 -33.90
C ALA A 290 -3.79 14.82 -32.74
N ASP A 291 -4.89 15.25 -32.11
CA ASP A 291 -4.87 16.15 -30.96
C ASP A 291 -4.12 15.53 -29.77
N PHE A 292 -4.45 14.30 -29.39
CA PHE A 292 -3.77 13.60 -28.30
C PHE A 292 -2.32 13.23 -28.65
N LYS A 293 -2.04 12.87 -29.89
CA LYS A 293 -0.68 12.63 -30.35
C LYS A 293 0.20 13.86 -30.16
N GLU A 294 -0.25 15.03 -30.66
CA GLU A 294 0.51 16.28 -30.55
C GLU A 294 0.67 16.74 -29.10
N ASN A 295 -0.46 16.79 -28.36
CA ASN A 295 -0.52 17.44 -27.05
C ASN A 295 -0.14 16.51 -25.88
N VAL A 296 -0.09 15.18 -26.06
CA VAL A 296 0.31 14.22 -25.02
C VAL A 296 1.55 13.42 -25.44
N ALA A 297 1.45 12.62 -26.51
CA ALA A 297 2.50 11.68 -26.88
C ALA A 297 3.79 12.38 -27.35
N ASP A 298 3.70 13.30 -28.32
CA ASP A 298 4.87 13.98 -28.89
C ASP A 298 5.49 14.94 -27.85
N ARG A 299 4.66 15.65 -27.06
CA ARG A 299 5.12 16.46 -25.93
C ARG A 299 5.87 15.63 -24.89
N GLY A 300 5.30 14.49 -24.51
CA GLY A 300 5.89 13.58 -23.55
C GLY A 300 7.18 12.94 -24.05
N ALA A 301 7.24 12.55 -25.33
CA ALA A 301 8.46 12.04 -25.95
C ALA A 301 9.58 13.08 -25.95
N SER A 302 9.29 14.35 -26.26
CA SER A 302 10.25 15.45 -26.21
C SER A 302 10.75 15.70 -24.77
N ALA A 303 9.86 15.70 -23.79
CA ALA A 303 10.22 15.84 -22.38
C ALA A 303 11.12 14.69 -21.90
N TYR A 304 10.81 13.45 -22.29
CA TYR A 304 11.62 12.27 -21.96
C TYR A 304 13.03 12.37 -22.58
N GLN A 305 13.15 12.76 -23.85
CA GLN A 305 14.46 12.95 -24.50
C GLN A 305 15.29 14.03 -23.82
N THR A 306 14.67 15.15 -23.44
CA THR A 306 15.33 16.23 -22.71
C THR A 306 15.84 15.75 -21.35
N TRP A 307 15.00 15.02 -20.61
CA TRP A 307 15.35 14.44 -19.32
C TRP A 307 16.46 13.39 -19.44
N THR A 308 16.41 12.50 -20.44
CA THR A 308 17.45 11.50 -20.67
C THR A 308 18.82 12.15 -20.91
N LYS A 309 18.85 13.25 -21.68
CA LYS A 309 20.08 14.03 -21.87
C LYS A 309 20.54 14.66 -20.55
N LEU A 310 19.61 15.26 -19.78
CA LEU A 310 19.91 15.85 -18.47
C LEU A 310 20.53 14.83 -17.51
N VAL A 311 20.01 13.60 -17.48
CA VAL A 311 20.55 12.50 -16.65
C VAL A 311 21.96 12.11 -17.12
N ALA A 312 22.21 12.05 -18.42
CA ALA A 312 23.55 11.77 -18.95
C ALA A 312 24.56 12.86 -18.52
N ASP A 313 24.19 14.13 -18.71
CA ASP A 313 25.02 15.28 -18.30
C ASP A 313 25.24 15.30 -16.77
N TYR A 314 24.21 14.94 -15.99
CA TYR A 314 24.30 14.80 -14.53
C TYR A 314 25.31 13.72 -14.10
N LYS A 315 25.30 12.56 -14.75
CA LYS A 315 26.22 11.44 -14.42
C LYS A 315 27.67 11.81 -14.66
N GLU A 316 27.93 12.64 -15.67
CA GLU A 316 29.26 13.17 -15.93
C GLU A 316 29.69 14.23 -14.89
N ALA A 317 28.76 15.10 -14.48
CA ALA A 317 29.04 16.18 -13.53
C ALA A 317 29.11 15.69 -12.06
N HIS A 318 28.40 14.63 -11.72
CA HIS A 318 28.27 14.09 -10.36
C HIS A 318 28.51 12.56 -10.33
N PRO A 319 29.72 12.09 -10.67
CA PRO A 319 30.04 10.66 -10.77
C PRO A 319 29.89 9.90 -9.45
N GLU A 320 29.96 10.59 -8.30
CA GLU A 320 29.77 10.02 -6.97
C GLU A 320 28.32 9.58 -6.69
N LEU A 321 27.35 10.18 -7.40
CA LEU A 321 25.92 9.87 -7.27
C LEU A 321 25.39 9.05 -8.47
N ALA A 322 26.18 8.94 -9.54
CA ALA A 322 25.75 8.35 -10.79
C ALA A 322 25.22 6.92 -10.62
N ALA A 323 25.90 6.10 -9.81
CA ALA A 323 25.52 4.70 -9.60
C ALA A 323 24.20 4.56 -8.80
N GLU A 324 23.98 5.42 -7.77
CA GLU A 324 22.73 5.42 -7.00
C GLU A 324 21.56 5.85 -7.90
N VAL A 325 21.73 6.93 -8.65
CA VAL A 325 20.69 7.45 -9.55
C VAL A 325 20.35 6.45 -10.65
N GLU A 326 21.35 5.78 -11.23
CA GLU A 326 21.13 4.75 -12.24
C GLU A 326 20.37 3.55 -11.68
N ALA A 327 20.72 3.07 -10.49
CA ALA A 327 19.98 2.00 -9.83
C ALA A 327 18.50 2.38 -9.62
N ILE A 328 18.22 3.59 -9.13
CA ILE A 328 16.86 4.09 -8.92
C ILE A 328 16.09 4.17 -10.26
N ILE A 329 16.72 4.68 -11.33
CA ILE A 329 16.10 4.76 -12.67
C ILE A 329 15.75 3.36 -13.19
N ASP A 330 16.59 2.38 -12.93
CA ASP A 330 16.39 0.98 -13.32
C ASP A 330 15.44 0.22 -12.39
N GLY A 331 14.85 0.87 -11.38
CA GLY A 331 13.94 0.25 -10.41
C GLY A 331 14.63 -0.68 -9.40
N ARG A 332 15.94 -0.48 -9.18
CA ARG A 332 16.74 -1.25 -8.23
C ARG A 332 17.09 -0.42 -6.99
N ASP A 333 17.37 -1.09 -5.89
CA ASP A 333 17.95 -0.43 -4.72
C ASP A 333 19.38 0.07 -5.03
N PRO A 334 19.76 1.27 -4.53
CA PRO A 334 21.10 1.82 -4.77
C PRO A 334 22.22 0.96 -4.18
N VAL A 335 21.94 0.24 -3.10
CA VAL A 335 22.89 -0.63 -2.39
C VAL A 335 22.16 -1.91 -1.96
N GLU A 336 22.81 -3.04 -2.12
CA GLU A 336 22.29 -4.34 -1.69
C GLU A 336 22.46 -4.53 -0.18
N VAL A 337 21.39 -4.97 0.49
CA VAL A 337 21.42 -5.46 1.88
C VAL A 337 21.62 -6.97 1.87
N THR A 338 22.56 -7.46 2.65
CA THR A 338 22.92 -8.89 2.69
C THR A 338 22.83 -9.44 4.12
N PRO A 339 22.72 -10.77 4.31
CA PRO A 339 22.77 -11.38 5.65
C PRO A 339 24.01 -11.00 6.46
N ALA A 340 25.14 -10.79 5.79
CA ALA A 340 26.42 -10.45 6.44
C ALA A 340 26.44 -9.02 7.05
N ASP A 341 25.49 -8.17 6.69
CA ASP A 341 25.36 -6.83 7.28
C ASP A 341 24.82 -6.89 8.71
N PHE A 342 24.12 -7.98 9.10
CA PHE A 342 23.54 -8.14 10.43
C PHE A 342 24.54 -8.80 11.40
N PRO A 343 24.65 -8.31 12.63
CA PRO A 343 25.57 -8.88 13.61
C PRO A 343 25.14 -10.30 14.03
N VAL A 344 26.12 -11.18 14.22
CA VAL A 344 25.88 -12.50 14.79
C VAL A 344 25.53 -12.37 16.26
N LEU A 345 24.45 -13.03 16.69
CA LEU A 345 23.98 -13.02 18.08
C LEU A 345 24.30 -14.31 18.78
N GLU A 346 24.80 -14.20 20.02
CA GLU A 346 25.13 -15.36 20.87
C GLU A 346 23.86 -15.98 21.46
N ASN A 347 23.90 -17.31 21.68
CA ASN A 347 22.86 -18.02 22.43
C ASN A 347 22.72 -17.43 23.84
N GLY A 348 21.49 -17.27 24.32
CA GLY A 348 21.23 -16.66 25.63
C GLY A 348 21.18 -15.13 25.62
N PHE A 349 21.49 -14.46 24.49
CA PHE A 349 21.19 -13.03 24.36
C PHE A 349 19.69 -12.79 24.54
N SER A 350 19.31 -11.77 25.33
CA SER A 350 17.90 -11.55 25.67
C SER A 350 17.50 -10.10 25.45
N GLN A 351 16.50 -9.90 24.59
CA GLN A 351 15.98 -8.58 24.24
C GLN A 351 14.54 -8.71 23.71
N ALA A 352 13.70 -7.68 23.91
CA ALA A 352 12.39 -7.61 23.28
C ALA A 352 12.55 -7.54 21.76
N THR A 353 11.72 -8.27 21.01
CA THR A 353 11.86 -8.30 19.54
C THR A 353 11.59 -6.93 18.90
N ARG A 354 10.79 -6.03 19.51
CA ARG A 354 10.70 -4.63 19.07
C ARG A 354 12.04 -3.88 19.14
N ASN A 355 12.85 -4.15 20.16
CA ASN A 355 14.17 -3.55 20.30
C ASN A 355 15.16 -4.15 19.30
N SER A 356 15.12 -5.47 19.12
CA SER A 356 15.90 -6.17 18.10
C SER A 356 15.53 -5.70 16.69
N SER A 357 14.25 -5.38 16.48
CA SER A 357 13.75 -4.74 15.26
C SER A 357 14.37 -3.36 15.03
N GLN A 358 14.48 -2.52 16.08
CA GLN A 358 15.17 -1.22 15.95
C GLN A 358 16.64 -1.39 15.57
N ASP A 359 17.31 -2.37 16.17
CA ASP A 359 18.71 -2.61 15.85
C ASP A 359 18.87 -3.07 14.39
N ALA A 360 18.03 -3.99 13.93
CA ALA A 360 18.00 -4.44 12.54
C ALA A 360 17.61 -3.32 11.55
N LEU A 361 16.59 -2.51 11.89
CA LEU A 361 16.20 -1.32 11.14
C LEU A 361 17.37 -0.36 10.95
N ASN A 362 18.17 -0.15 11.99
CA ASN A 362 19.34 0.74 11.94
C ASN A 362 20.49 0.14 11.09
N VAL A 363 20.65 -1.18 11.03
CA VAL A 363 21.55 -1.84 10.09
C VAL A 363 21.11 -1.52 8.65
N VAL A 364 19.83 -1.72 8.34
CA VAL A 364 19.28 -1.41 7.01
C VAL A 364 19.45 0.08 6.68
N ALA A 365 19.13 0.98 7.60
CA ALA A 365 19.22 2.42 7.41
C ALA A 365 20.66 2.92 7.19
N ALA A 366 21.64 2.28 7.84
CA ALA A 366 23.05 2.59 7.64
C ALA A 366 23.55 2.16 6.26
N LYS A 367 22.97 1.12 5.69
CA LYS A 367 23.33 0.56 4.40
C LYS A 367 22.58 1.22 3.25
N LEU A 368 21.26 1.42 3.38
CA LEU A 368 20.38 1.86 2.31
C LEU A 368 19.96 3.32 2.49
N PRO A 369 20.53 4.25 1.68
CA PRO A 369 20.31 5.69 1.85
C PRO A 369 18.88 6.16 1.47
N THR A 370 18.12 5.29 0.80
CA THR A 370 16.72 5.53 0.37
C THR A 370 15.70 4.78 1.24
N PHE A 371 16.14 4.26 2.40
CA PHE A 371 15.28 3.63 3.39
C PHE A 371 14.77 4.68 4.37
N LEU A 372 13.44 4.87 4.45
CA LEU A 372 12.81 5.85 5.33
C LEU A 372 11.42 5.40 5.78
N GLY A 373 10.95 5.96 6.88
CA GLY A 373 9.63 5.64 7.41
C GLY A 373 9.42 6.21 8.81
N GLY A 374 8.51 5.63 9.58
CA GLY A 374 8.21 6.11 10.93
C GLY A 374 7.01 5.41 11.54
N SER A 375 6.37 6.05 12.50
CA SER A 375 5.21 5.49 13.20
C SER A 375 4.05 6.47 13.30
N ALA A 376 2.86 5.91 13.56
CA ALA A 376 1.67 6.67 13.88
C ALA A 376 1.69 7.12 15.35
N ASP A 377 2.54 8.11 15.65
CA ASP A 377 2.78 8.71 16.99
C ASP A 377 3.29 7.74 18.08
N LEU A 378 3.85 6.61 17.68
CA LEU A 378 4.30 5.55 18.59
C LEU A 378 5.79 5.19 18.41
N ALA A 379 6.59 6.03 17.75
CA ALA A 379 7.96 5.69 17.36
C ALA A 379 8.87 5.27 18.53
N HIS A 380 8.71 5.88 19.71
CA HIS A 380 9.44 5.49 20.93
C HIS A 380 9.00 4.13 21.47
N SER A 381 7.70 3.82 21.40
CA SER A 381 7.16 2.54 21.89
C SER A 381 7.37 1.41 20.88
N ASN A 382 7.25 1.70 19.60
CA ASN A 382 7.48 0.74 18.52
C ASN A 382 8.97 0.51 18.23
N MET A 383 9.85 1.34 18.78
CA MET A 383 11.29 1.31 18.50
C MET A 383 11.60 1.43 17.00
N THR A 384 11.07 2.49 16.35
CA THR A 384 11.15 2.66 14.89
C THR A 384 11.99 3.86 14.45
N TYR A 385 12.82 4.43 15.33
CA TYR A 385 13.72 5.51 14.95
C TYR A 385 14.98 5.01 14.25
N ILE A 386 15.33 5.65 13.15
CA ILE A 386 16.68 5.66 12.60
C ILE A 386 17.51 6.58 13.50
N LYS A 387 18.36 5.99 14.33
CA LYS A 387 19.08 6.68 15.43
C LYS A 387 20.06 7.74 14.92
N THR A 388 20.59 7.58 13.72
CA THR A 388 21.58 8.46 13.09
C THR A 388 20.94 9.59 12.29
N ASP A 389 19.61 9.69 12.28
CA ASP A 389 18.86 10.61 11.42
C ASP A 389 17.86 11.45 12.23
N GLY A 390 17.50 12.62 11.70
CA GLY A 390 16.54 13.52 12.29
C GLY A 390 15.10 13.28 11.83
N LEU A 391 14.20 14.12 12.31
CA LEU A 391 12.81 14.17 11.83
C LEU A 391 12.74 14.86 10.48
N GLN A 392 11.96 14.27 9.58
CA GLN A 392 11.70 14.86 8.28
C GLN A 392 10.59 15.91 8.39
N ASP A 393 10.84 17.09 7.85
CA ASP A 393 9.89 18.19 7.75
C ASP A 393 10.14 19.01 6.47
N ASP A 394 9.46 20.15 6.32
CA ASP A 394 9.59 21.02 5.14
C ASP A 394 10.96 21.71 5.02
N THR A 395 11.74 21.76 6.09
CA THR A 395 13.09 22.35 6.13
C THR A 395 14.20 21.30 6.15
N ASN A 396 13.92 20.13 6.68
CA ASN A 396 14.85 19.01 6.82
C ASN A 396 14.41 17.81 5.95
N ARG A 397 14.32 18.05 4.64
CA ARG A 397 13.76 17.09 3.65
C ARG A 397 14.58 15.83 3.46
N LEU A 398 15.87 15.84 3.85
CA LEU A 398 16.77 14.67 3.74
C LEU A 398 16.67 13.72 4.94
N ASN A 399 16.08 14.16 6.03
CA ASN A 399 15.87 13.31 7.19
C ASN A 399 14.90 12.16 6.85
N ARG A 400 15.07 11.01 7.52
CA ARG A 400 14.39 9.77 7.15
C ARG A 400 13.39 9.26 8.19
N ASN A 401 13.29 9.92 9.35
CA ASN A 401 12.25 9.63 10.34
C ASN A 401 11.00 10.48 10.04
N ILE A 402 9.91 9.84 9.66
CA ILE A 402 8.63 10.48 9.36
C ILE A 402 7.71 10.38 10.58
N GLN A 403 7.16 11.51 11.04
CA GLN A 403 6.10 11.53 12.02
C GLN A 403 4.74 11.61 11.32
N PHE A 404 4.05 10.46 11.24
CA PHE A 404 2.72 10.41 10.63
C PHE A 404 1.63 10.99 11.56
N GLY A 405 1.91 11.09 12.87
CA GLY A 405 0.90 11.41 13.89
C GLY A 405 -0.07 10.24 14.08
N VAL A 406 -1.13 10.42 14.83
CA VAL A 406 -2.18 9.39 15.03
C VAL A 406 -3.04 9.29 13.77
N ARG A 407 -2.46 8.68 12.71
CA ARG A 407 -3.03 8.55 11.36
C ARG A 407 -2.58 7.23 10.73
N GLU A 408 -2.97 6.11 11.32
CA GLU A 408 -2.54 4.78 10.87
C GLU A 408 -2.94 4.49 9.43
N PHE A 409 -4.16 4.86 9.05
CA PHE A 409 -4.65 4.58 7.70
C PHE A 409 -3.90 5.42 6.66
N ALA A 410 -3.75 6.73 6.88
CA ALA A 410 -2.96 7.57 5.97
C ALA A 410 -1.47 7.17 5.95
N MET A 411 -0.89 6.77 7.09
CA MET A 411 0.46 6.21 7.11
C MET A 411 0.59 5.06 6.10
N GLY A 412 -0.33 4.09 6.15
CA GLY A 412 -0.28 2.94 5.24
C GLY A 412 -0.46 3.34 3.77
N THR A 413 -1.39 4.23 3.45
CA THR A 413 -1.62 4.68 2.07
C THR A 413 -0.50 5.57 1.54
N ILE A 414 0.10 6.42 2.38
CA ILE A 414 1.27 7.23 2.03
C ILE A 414 2.48 6.32 1.74
N LEU A 415 2.72 5.30 2.57
CA LEU A 415 3.75 4.29 2.31
C LEU A 415 3.52 3.54 1.00
N ASN A 416 2.25 3.21 0.67
CA ASN A 416 1.91 2.64 -0.63
C ASN A 416 2.28 3.57 -1.78
N GLY A 417 1.97 4.86 -1.66
CA GLY A 417 2.33 5.86 -2.67
C GLY A 417 3.85 6.01 -2.84
N MET A 418 4.60 6.01 -1.74
CA MET A 418 6.06 6.07 -1.78
C MET A 418 6.66 4.81 -2.44
N ALA A 419 6.12 3.63 -2.15
CA ALA A 419 6.54 2.38 -2.77
C ALA A 419 6.18 2.32 -4.27
N LEU A 420 4.98 2.77 -4.65
CA LEU A 420 4.52 2.88 -6.05
C LEU A 420 5.36 3.85 -6.88
N HIS A 421 5.84 4.93 -6.24
CA HIS A 421 6.76 5.88 -6.90
C HIS A 421 8.04 5.19 -7.38
N GLY A 422 8.55 4.28 -6.55
CA GLY A 422 9.84 3.63 -6.77
C GLY A 422 11.04 4.44 -6.24
N GLY A 423 12.20 3.77 -6.16
CA GLY A 423 13.46 4.35 -5.67
C GLY A 423 13.56 4.46 -4.14
N LEU A 424 12.57 3.99 -3.41
CA LEU A 424 12.52 4.02 -1.95
C LEU A 424 12.19 2.65 -1.37
N ARG A 425 12.76 2.36 -0.20
CA ARG A 425 12.30 1.30 0.70
C ARG A 425 11.66 1.95 1.92
N VAL A 426 10.45 1.51 2.27
CA VAL A 426 9.63 2.22 3.24
C VAL A 426 9.11 1.29 4.34
N TYR A 427 8.98 1.87 5.55
CA TYR A 427 8.39 1.16 6.69
C TYR A 427 7.43 2.06 7.47
N GLY A 428 6.45 1.43 8.14
CA GLY A 428 5.55 2.13 9.03
C GLY A 428 5.18 1.30 10.24
N GLY A 429 5.10 1.95 11.40
CA GLY A 429 4.89 1.28 12.68
C GLY A 429 3.66 1.77 13.43
N THR A 430 3.01 0.83 14.13
CA THR A 430 1.96 1.09 15.13
C THR A 430 1.88 -0.09 16.10
N PHE A 431 1.06 -0.01 17.16
CA PHE A 431 0.73 -1.19 17.95
C PHE A 431 -0.07 -2.18 17.14
N PHE A 432 0.13 -3.47 17.40
CA PHE A 432 -0.46 -4.52 16.58
C PHE A 432 -1.99 -4.50 16.60
N VAL A 433 -2.61 -4.18 17.72
CA VAL A 433 -4.07 -4.02 17.79
C VAL A 433 -4.59 -2.94 16.83
N PHE A 434 -3.80 -1.87 16.60
CA PHE A 434 -4.15 -0.79 15.67
C PHE A 434 -3.85 -1.13 14.21
N SER A 435 -3.40 -2.35 13.91
CA SER A 435 -3.42 -2.86 12.54
C SER A 435 -4.83 -2.84 11.94
N ASP A 436 -5.88 -2.85 12.74
CA ASP A 436 -7.26 -2.69 12.29
C ASP A 436 -7.50 -1.36 11.57
N TYR A 437 -6.88 -0.26 12.04
CA TYR A 437 -6.99 1.05 11.39
C TYR A 437 -6.24 1.10 10.05
N VAL A 438 -5.09 0.44 9.93
CA VAL A 438 -4.26 0.46 8.70
C VAL A 438 -4.61 -0.67 7.73
N LYS A 439 -5.44 -1.62 8.11
CA LYS A 439 -5.70 -2.89 7.40
C LYS A 439 -6.11 -2.72 5.95
N ALA A 440 -6.93 -1.71 5.65
CA ALA A 440 -7.36 -1.44 4.28
C ALA A 440 -6.17 -1.03 3.38
N ALA A 441 -5.22 -0.25 3.90
CA ALA A 441 -4.00 0.10 3.18
C ALA A 441 -3.07 -1.10 3.01
N VAL A 442 -2.90 -1.94 4.05
CA VAL A 442 -2.12 -3.20 3.97
C VAL A 442 -2.69 -4.11 2.88
N ARG A 443 -4.02 -4.19 2.78
CA ARG A 443 -4.68 -4.97 1.73
C ARG A 443 -4.35 -4.46 0.32
N LEU A 444 -4.30 -3.14 0.12
CA LEU A 444 -3.89 -2.57 -1.17
C LEU A 444 -2.39 -2.74 -1.43
N SER A 445 -1.53 -2.72 -0.41
CA SER A 445 -0.12 -3.10 -0.57
C SER A 445 0.00 -4.52 -1.13
N ALA A 446 -0.73 -5.45 -0.53
CA ALA A 446 -0.72 -6.86 -0.93
C ALA A 446 -1.29 -7.07 -2.34
N LEU A 447 -2.40 -6.40 -2.66
CA LEU A 447 -3.06 -6.48 -3.96
C LEU A 447 -2.17 -5.95 -5.09
N GLN A 448 -1.47 -4.85 -4.85
CA GLN A 448 -0.58 -4.19 -5.82
C GLN A 448 0.84 -4.77 -5.84
N GLY A 449 1.16 -5.68 -4.92
CA GLY A 449 2.49 -6.28 -4.85
C GLY A 449 3.57 -5.27 -4.41
N LEU A 450 3.31 -4.48 -3.36
CA LEU A 450 4.23 -3.43 -2.90
C LEU A 450 5.07 -3.92 -1.72
N PRO A 451 6.40 -3.73 -1.76
CA PRO A 451 7.30 -4.19 -0.70
C PRO A 451 7.34 -3.22 0.50
N VAL A 452 6.21 -2.94 1.09
CA VAL A 452 6.10 -2.11 2.30
C VAL A 452 6.35 -2.97 3.54
N THR A 453 7.17 -2.48 4.48
CA THR A 453 7.40 -3.14 5.76
C THR A 453 6.53 -2.51 6.85
N TYR A 454 5.64 -3.29 7.44
CA TYR A 454 4.80 -2.89 8.57
C TYR A 454 5.40 -3.42 9.87
N VAL A 455 5.65 -2.54 10.83
CA VAL A 455 6.23 -2.87 12.14
C VAL A 455 5.13 -2.80 13.18
N PHE A 456 4.56 -3.94 13.53
CA PHE A 456 3.49 -4.08 14.50
C PHE A 456 4.04 -4.61 15.82
N THR A 457 4.04 -3.77 16.86
CA THR A 457 4.56 -4.14 18.19
C THR A 457 3.43 -4.36 19.18
N HIS A 458 3.77 -4.89 20.38
CA HIS A 458 2.77 -5.23 21.41
C HIS A 458 1.83 -6.33 20.89
N ASP A 459 2.44 -7.49 20.59
CA ASP A 459 1.95 -8.56 19.75
C ASP A 459 0.86 -9.46 20.34
N SER A 460 0.61 -9.37 21.66
CA SER A 460 -0.21 -10.37 22.35
C SER A 460 -0.75 -9.87 23.69
N ILE A 461 -1.47 -10.72 24.43
CA ILE A 461 -1.92 -10.47 25.80
C ILE A 461 -0.77 -10.22 26.79
N ALA A 462 0.48 -10.51 26.41
CA ALA A 462 1.67 -10.16 27.19
C ALA A 462 1.96 -8.65 27.26
N VAL A 463 1.16 -7.82 26.59
CA VAL A 463 1.08 -6.36 26.83
C VAL A 463 0.72 -6.07 28.29
N GLY A 464 -0.22 -6.84 28.85
CA GLY A 464 -0.51 -6.86 30.26
C GLY A 464 -1.40 -5.72 30.75
N GLU A 465 -0.82 -4.74 31.41
CA GLU A 465 -1.55 -3.69 32.15
C GLU A 465 -2.47 -2.84 31.27
N ASP A 466 -2.14 -2.63 30.00
CA ASP A 466 -2.95 -1.85 29.07
C ASP A 466 -4.30 -2.52 28.75
N GLY A 467 -4.38 -3.84 28.88
CA GLY A 467 -5.60 -4.61 28.83
C GLY A 467 -6.21 -4.80 27.43
N PRO A 468 -7.48 -5.25 27.36
CA PRO A 468 -8.11 -5.76 26.13
C PRO A 468 -8.14 -4.81 24.94
N THR A 469 -8.14 -3.50 25.18
CA THR A 469 -8.12 -2.49 24.10
C THR A 469 -6.78 -2.41 23.36
N HIS A 470 -5.71 -3.00 23.95
CA HIS A 470 -4.36 -3.00 23.41
C HIS A 470 -3.78 -4.39 23.21
N GLU A 471 -4.54 -5.43 23.57
CA GLU A 471 -4.16 -6.84 23.48
C GLU A 471 -4.77 -7.48 22.22
N PRO A 472 -3.97 -7.69 21.16
CA PRO A 472 -4.47 -8.33 19.94
C PRO A 472 -4.75 -9.83 20.18
N VAL A 473 -5.84 -10.34 19.60
CA VAL A 473 -6.23 -11.74 19.67
C VAL A 473 -6.42 -12.31 18.25
N GLU A 474 -7.38 -11.75 17.48
CA GLU A 474 -7.74 -12.23 16.14
C GLU A 474 -6.84 -11.67 15.01
N HIS A 475 -6.00 -10.71 15.30
CA HIS A 475 -5.25 -9.91 14.31
C HIS A 475 -4.28 -10.77 13.48
N LEU A 476 -3.57 -11.73 14.11
CA LEU A 476 -2.70 -12.67 13.40
C LEU A 476 -3.50 -13.49 12.39
N ALA A 477 -4.65 -14.01 12.82
CA ALA A 477 -5.55 -14.79 11.97
C ALA A 477 -6.02 -13.96 10.77
N GLY A 478 -6.42 -12.71 11.03
CA GLY A 478 -6.89 -11.78 10.01
C GLY A 478 -5.82 -11.40 8.99
N LEU A 479 -4.58 -11.15 9.41
CA LEU A 479 -3.48 -10.83 8.50
C LEU A 479 -3.03 -12.05 7.68
N ARG A 480 -2.90 -13.22 8.30
CA ARG A 480 -2.55 -14.48 7.62
C ARG A 480 -3.59 -14.92 6.59
N ALA A 481 -4.85 -14.50 6.72
CA ALA A 481 -5.89 -14.74 5.73
C ALA A 481 -5.76 -13.83 4.49
N MET A 482 -4.93 -12.79 4.53
CA MET A 482 -4.78 -11.83 3.43
C MET A 482 -3.83 -12.40 2.37
N PRO A 483 -4.29 -12.56 1.10
CA PRO A 483 -3.39 -13.03 0.03
C PRO A 483 -2.21 -12.09 -0.19
N ASN A 484 -1.05 -12.66 -0.56
CA ASN A 484 0.18 -11.93 -0.87
C ASN A 484 0.68 -10.98 0.24
N LEU A 485 0.47 -11.35 1.50
CA LEU A 485 1.07 -10.68 2.65
C LEU A 485 1.95 -11.69 3.38
N ASN A 486 3.21 -11.35 3.65
CA ASN A 486 4.06 -12.15 4.53
C ASN A 486 3.90 -11.64 5.97
N VAL A 487 3.57 -12.53 6.90
CA VAL A 487 3.45 -12.21 8.33
C VAL A 487 4.56 -12.96 9.08
N PHE A 488 5.51 -12.22 9.68
CA PHE A 488 6.56 -12.79 10.52
C PHE A 488 6.33 -12.43 11.98
N ARG A 489 6.26 -13.44 12.83
CA ARG A 489 6.24 -13.31 14.29
C ARG A 489 7.47 -14.02 14.87
N PRO A 490 8.61 -13.30 14.96
CA PRO A 490 9.90 -13.90 15.30
C PRO A 490 9.99 -14.30 16.77
N ALA A 491 10.67 -15.42 17.04
CA ALA A 491 10.86 -16.00 18.36
C ALA A 491 11.89 -15.27 19.22
N ASP A 492 12.83 -14.56 18.60
CA ASP A 492 13.93 -13.90 19.27
C ASP A 492 14.62 -12.85 18.36
N ALA A 493 15.73 -12.31 18.83
CA ALA A 493 16.50 -11.32 18.10
C ALA A 493 17.08 -11.83 16.78
N ARG A 494 17.47 -13.11 16.71
CA ARG A 494 18.04 -13.73 15.51
C ARG A 494 16.99 -13.88 14.40
N GLU A 495 15.82 -14.40 14.75
CA GLU A 495 14.69 -14.46 13.80
C GLU A 495 14.20 -13.06 13.40
N THR A 496 14.28 -12.07 14.30
CA THR A 496 13.91 -10.69 13.99
C THR A 496 14.82 -10.07 12.94
N GLN A 497 16.14 -10.27 13.03
CA GLN A 497 17.08 -9.83 11.99
C GLN A 497 16.80 -10.47 10.64
N ALA A 498 16.55 -11.78 10.63
CA ALA A 498 16.20 -12.49 9.40
C ALA A 498 14.89 -12.00 8.78
N ALA A 499 13.87 -11.74 9.60
CA ALA A 499 12.59 -11.20 9.14
C ALA A 499 12.75 -9.79 8.53
N TRP A 500 13.60 -8.93 9.09
CA TRP A 500 13.97 -7.64 8.50
C TRP A 500 14.70 -7.78 7.17
N TYR A 501 15.68 -8.69 7.09
CA TYR A 501 16.37 -8.97 5.84
C TYR A 501 15.38 -9.39 4.73
N LEU A 502 14.50 -10.34 5.04
CA LEU A 502 13.48 -10.82 4.09
C LEU A 502 12.47 -9.73 3.71
N ALA A 503 12.13 -8.83 4.64
CA ALA A 503 11.21 -7.72 4.38
C ALA A 503 11.82 -6.70 3.41
N VAL A 504 13.06 -6.26 3.64
CA VAL A 504 13.68 -5.21 2.81
C VAL A 504 14.17 -5.70 1.47
N THR A 505 14.42 -7.00 1.32
CA THR A 505 14.79 -7.63 0.04
C THR A 505 13.58 -8.15 -0.73
N SER A 506 12.37 -8.03 -0.17
CA SER A 506 11.14 -8.35 -0.92
C SER A 506 10.94 -7.36 -2.07
N GLU A 507 10.51 -7.88 -3.22
CA GLU A 507 10.25 -7.05 -4.41
C GLU A 507 8.75 -6.77 -4.63
N LYS A 508 7.89 -7.74 -4.32
CA LYS A 508 6.46 -7.73 -4.72
C LYS A 508 5.50 -8.18 -3.60
N THR A 509 5.99 -8.25 -2.37
CA THR A 509 5.16 -8.73 -1.26
C THR A 509 5.41 -7.84 -0.04
N PRO A 510 4.38 -7.21 0.52
CA PRO A 510 4.51 -6.50 1.78
C PRO A 510 4.76 -7.48 2.92
N THR A 511 5.43 -7.00 3.96
CA THR A 511 5.78 -7.79 5.14
C THR A 511 5.27 -7.13 6.41
N ALA A 512 4.53 -7.87 7.23
CA ALA A 512 4.14 -7.49 8.58
C ALA A 512 5.07 -8.18 9.59
N LEU A 513 5.79 -7.41 10.37
CA LEU A 513 6.63 -7.86 11.50
C LEU A 513 5.83 -7.69 12.78
N VAL A 514 5.51 -8.78 13.46
CA VAL A 514 4.69 -8.81 14.68
C VAL A 514 5.59 -9.08 15.89
N LEU A 515 5.79 -8.08 16.75
CA LEU A 515 6.92 -7.98 17.66
C LEU A 515 6.48 -7.80 19.12
N THR A 516 7.24 -8.39 20.04
CA THR A 516 6.96 -8.38 21.49
C THR A 516 7.38 -7.09 22.18
N ARG A 517 6.67 -6.78 23.28
CA ARG A 517 7.11 -5.80 24.29
C ARG A 517 8.08 -6.42 25.31
N GLN A 518 7.87 -7.69 25.67
CA GLN A 518 8.70 -8.43 26.62
C GLN A 518 9.98 -8.97 25.98
N ASN A 519 11.01 -9.18 26.80
CA ASN A 519 12.28 -9.77 26.36
C ASN A 519 12.11 -11.25 26.02
N LEU A 520 12.77 -11.67 24.94
CA LEU A 520 12.90 -13.05 24.52
C LEU A 520 14.37 -13.43 24.44
N THR A 521 14.68 -14.68 24.80
CA THR A 521 16.04 -15.18 24.79
C THR A 521 16.31 -15.90 23.48
N VAL A 522 17.48 -15.65 22.88
CA VAL A 522 17.95 -16.37 21.68
C VAL A 522 18.19 -17.82 22.04
N GLU A 523 17.36 -18.70 21.49
CA GLU A 523 17.46 -20.16 21.67
C GLU A 523 18.61 -20.74 20.84
N GLU A 524 19.18 -21.83 21.34
CA GLU A 524 20.28 -22.53 20.66
C GLU A 524 19.92 -22.98 19.25
N GLY A 525 18.65 -23.37 19.04
CA GLY A 525 18.17 -23.90 17.77
C GLY A 525 17.67 -22.86 16.78
N THR A 526 17.54 -21.58 17.15
CA THR A 526 17.12 -20.56 16.21
C THR A 526 18.23 -20.25 15.19
N ASP A 527 17.83 -19.96 13.95
CA ASP A 527 18.75 -19.89 12.82
C ASP A 527 18.28 -18.85 11.82
N PHE A 528 19.14 -17.86 11.52
CA PHE A 528 18.84 -16.76 10.61
C PHE A 528 18.41 -17.24 9.23
N ASP A 529 19.17 -18.18 8.64
CA ASP A 529 18.95 -18.62 7.24
C ASP A 529 17.67 -19.46 7.11
N LYS A 530 17.29 -20.18 8.16
CA LYS A 530 16.12 -21.06 8.14
C LYS A 530 14.79 -20.29 8.23
N VAL A 531 14.79 -19.07 8.73
CA VAL A 531 13.58 -18.20 8.76
C VAL A 531 12.97 -18.03 7.37
N ALA A 532 13.81 -17.99 6.34
CA ALA A 532 13.37 -17.92 4.94
C ALA A 532 12.49 -19.10 4.48
N LYS A 533 12.44 -20.18 5.26
CA LYS A 533 11.57 -21.35 5.02
C LYS A 533 10.19 -21.23 5.69
N GLY A 534 10.02 -20.25 6.58
CA GLY A 534 8.77 -20.00 7.30
C GLY A 534 8.52 -20.88 8.51
N ALA A 535 9.08 -22.08 8.56
CA ALA A 535 9.10 -22.99 9.72
C ALA A 535 10.33 -23.90 9.67
N TYR A 536 10.86 -24.25 10.83
CA TYR A 536 12.01 -25.14 10.95
C TYR A 536 12.13 -25.72 12.37
N VAL A 537 12.90 -26.80 12.51
CA VAL A 537 13.11 -27.47 13.81
C VAL A 537 14.10 -26.67 14.65
N VAL A 538 13.69 -26.29 15.88
CA VAL A 538 14.53 -25.59 16.87
C VAL A 538 15.00 -26.48 18.02
N TYR A 539 14.29 -27.59 18.29
CA TYR A 539 14.66 -28.58 19.30
C TYR A 539 14.14 -29.95 18.92
N GLU A 540 14.95 -30.99 19.15
CA GLU A 540 14.56 -32.38 18.99
C GLU A 540 15.43 -33.22 19.92
N ASN A 541 14.82 -34.09 20.75
CA ASN A 541 15.58 -34.93 21.67
C ASN A 541 15.73 -36.38 21.21
N ALA A 542 15.02 -36.79 20.17
CA ALA A 542 15.09 -38.16 19.62
C ALA A 542 14.67 -38.17 18.14
N ALA A 543 15.39 -38.94 17.29
CA ALA A 543 15.06 -39.05 15.87
C ALA A 543 13.72 -39.79 15.62
N ASP A 544 13.29 -40.64 16.55
CA ASP A 544 12.02 -41.36 16.53
C ASP A 544 10.95 -40.68 17.39
N PHE A 545 10.92 -39.35 17.34
CA PHE A 545 9.93 -38.54 18.06
C PHE A 545 8.50 -38.91 17.66
N ASP A 546 7.59 -38.79 18.64
CA ASP A 546 6.15 -39.07 18.47
C ASP A 546 5.26 -37.86 18.74
N THR A 547 5.85 -36.77 19.16
CA THR A 547 5.15 -35.52 19.54
C THR A 547 5.80 -34.32 18.91
N ILE A 548 4.99 -33.40 18.37
CA ILE A 548 5.46 -32.12 17.79
C ILE A 548 4.80 -30.96 18.51
N LEU A 549 5.60 -30.02 19.01
CA LEU A 549 5.15 -28.69 19.45
C LEU A 549 5.43 -27.70 18.32
N ILE A 550 4.42 -26.90 17.94
CA ILE A 550 4.54 -25.86 16.92
C ILE A 550 4.29 -24.53 17.60
N ALA A 551 5.22 -23.57 17.48
CA ALA A 551 5.09 -22.29 18.15
C ALA A 551 5.60 -21.14 17.26
N THR A 552 5.15 -19.92 17.57
CA THR A 552 5.65 -18.67 16.97
C THR A 552 5.98 -17.67 18.06
N GLY A 553 6.80 -16.68 17.71
CA GLY A 553 7.05 -15.56 18.63
C GLY A 553 7.51 -16.02 20.00
N SER A 554 7.02 -15.35 21.03
CA SER A 554 7.36 -15.63 22.44
C SER A 554 7.05 -17.07 22.88
N GLU A 555 6.14 -17.74 22.24
CA GLU A 555 5.72 -19.10 22.62
C GLU A 555 6.74 -20.17 22.19
N VAL A 556 7.73 -19.86 21.36
CA VAL A 556 8.83 -20.77 21.02
C VAL A 556 9.68 -21.07 22.26
N ASN A 557 10.05 -20.05 23.07
CA ASN A 557 10.77 -20.27 24.31
C ASN A 557 9.94 -21.13 25.31
N LEU A 558 8.63 -20.91 25.37
CA LEU A 558 7.70 -21.71 26.19
C LEU A 558 7.67 -23.17 25.70
N ALA A 559 7.56 -23.38 24.39
CA ALA A 559 7.52 -24.73 23.80
C ALA A 559 8.82 -25.50 23.98
N VAL A 560 9.98 -24.85 23.83
CA VAL A 560 11.30 -25.46 24.09
C VAL A 560 11.43 -25.85 25.56
N SER A 561 10.99 -24.99 26.49
CA SER A 561 11.00 -25.28 27.92
C SER A 561 10.10 -26.48 28.27
N ALA A 562 8.89 -26.51 27.72
CA ALA A 562 7.97 -27.62 27.91
C ALA A 562 8.49 -28.95 27.29
N ALA A 563 9.14 -28.86 26.11
CA ALA A 563 9.76 -30.03 25.49
C ALA A 563 10.90 -30.61 26.32
N LYS A 564 11.73 -29.77 26.92
CA LYS A 564 12.81 -30.21 27.84
C LYS A 564 12.23 -30.89 29.09
N GLU A 565 11.14 -30.37 29.66
CA GLU A 565 10.44 -30.98 30.78
C GLU A 565 9.82 -32.32 30.40
N LEU A 566 9.14 -32.43 29.24
CA LEU A 566 8.59 -33.66 28.68
C LEU A 566 9.71 -34.72 28.41
N ALA A 567 10.85 -34.27 27.89
CA ALA A 567 12.01 -35.12 27.64
C ALA A 567 12.58 -35.71 28.95
N SER A 568 12.62 -34.92 30.04
CA SER A 568 13.02 -35.39 31.36
C SER A 568 12.12 -36.51 31.91
N GLN A 569 10.86 -36.56 31.43
CA GLN A 569 9.88 -37.59 31.76
C GLN A 569 9.88 -38.74 30.75
N GLY A 570 10.82 -38.77 29.78
CA GLY A 570 10.99 -39.83 28.81
C GLY A 570 10.21 -39.67 27.50
N ALA A 571 9.55 -38.52 27.26
CA ALA A 571 8.87 -38.26 26.01
C ALA A 571 9.86 -37.91 24.87
N LYS A 572 9.48 -38.26 23.64
CA LYS A 572 10.25 -37.97 22.42
C LYS A 572 9.59 -36.83 21.64
N VAL A 573 10.17 -35.65 21.73
CA VAL A 573 9.52 -34.39 21.32
C VAL A 573 10.37 -33.63 20.30
N ARG A 574 9.71 -33.12 19.27
CA ARG A 574 10.24 -32.10 18.35
C ARG A 574 9.55 -30.76 18.63
N VAL A 575 10.31 -29.65 18.58
CA VAL A 575 9.76 -28.28 18.59
C VAL A 575 10.07 -27.62 17.25
N VAL A 576 9.04 -27.07 16.63
CA VAL A 576 9.11 -26.32 15.38
C VAL A 576 8.84 -24.84 15.68
N SER A 577 9.80 -23.96 15.38
CA SER A 577 9.53 -22.53 15.24
C SER A 577 8.88 -22.29 13.88
N MET A 578 7.73 -21.63 13.86
CA MET A 578 7.01 -21.27 12.64
C MET A 578 6.81 -19.76 12.56
N PRO A 579 7.88 -18.98 12.36
CA PRO A 579 7.80 -17.51 12.32
C PRO A 579 6.85 -16.98 11.24
N SER A 580 6.63 -17.74 10.14
CA SER A 580 5.70 -17.35 9.09
C SER A 580 4.96 -18.53 8.48
N THR A 581 3.66 -18.64 8.75
CA THR A 581 2.79 -19.65 8.15
C THR A 581 2.69 -19.48 6.63
N ASP A 582 2.66 -18.24 6.15
CA ASP A 582 2.47 -17.87 4.75
C ASP A 582 3.66 -18.31 3.89
N VAL A 583 4.86 -18.18 4.43
CA VAL A 583 6.09 -18.62 3.77
C VAL A 583 6.24 -20.14 3.83
N PHE A 584 5.90 -20.78 4.96
CA PHE A 584 5.92 -22.24 5.09
C PHE A 584 4.93 -22.92 4.15
N ASP A 585 3.74 -22.36 3.99
CA ASP A 585 2.72 -22.91 3.10
C ASP A 585 3.15 -22.96 1.63
N LYS A 586 4.03 -22.06 1.23
CA LYS A 586 4.62 -22.00 -0.13
C LYS A 586 5.75 -23.00 -0.36
N GLN A 587 6.27 -23.69 0.70
CA GLN A 587 7.32 -24.70 0.56
C GLN A 587 6.81 -25.94 -0.17
N ASP A 588 7.73 -26.70 -0.74
CA ASP A 588 7.39 -27.96 -1.39
C ASP A 588 6.90 -29.03 -0.40
N ALA A 589 6.29 -30.09 -0.92
CA ALA A 589 5.72 -31.15 -0.10
C ALA A 589 6.77 -31.93 0.69
N ALA A 590 7.99 -32.05 0.16
CA ALA A 590 9.07 -32.79 0.82
C ALA A 590 9.56 -32.06 2.07
N TYR A 591 9.77 -30.74 1.96
CA TYR A 591 10.13 -29.91 3.11
C TYR A 591 9.03 -29.88 4.18
N LYS A 592 7.76 -29.75 3.76
CA LYS A 592 6.63 -29.81 4.72
C LYS A 592 6.56 -31.13 5.45
N GLU A 593 6.79 -32.23 4.76
CA GLU A 593 6.82 -33.58 5.36
C GLU A 593 8.04 -33.76 6.28
N GLU A 594 9.20 -33.19 5.95
CA GLU A 594 10.38 -33.19 6.82
C GLU A 594 10.11 -32.49 8.15
N ILE A 595 9.48 -31.28 8.11
CA ILE A 595 9.24 -30.47 9.31
C ILE A 595 8.07 -31.01 10.12
N LEU A 596 6.96 -31.35 9.47
CA LEU A 596 5.71 -31.84 10.06
C LEU A 596 5.30 -33.19 9.45
N PRO A 597 6.02 -34.28 9.75
CA PRO A 597 5.74 -35.60 9.19
C PRO A 597 4.30 -36.06 9.45
N ASN A 598 3.58 -36.44 8.41
CA ASN A 598 2.18 -36.89 8.52
C ASN A 598 1.97 -38.09 9.44
N ALA A 599 3.01 -38.92 9.63
CA ALA A 599 2.98 -40.04 10.55
C ALA A 599 2.90 -39.62 12.02
N VAL A 600 3.37 -38.41 12.39
CA VAL A 600 3.32 -37.92 13.75
C VAL A 600 2.07 -37.08 13.93
N ARG A 601 1.07 -37.64 14.60
CA ARG A 601 -0.25 -37.00 14.76
C ARG A 601 -0.42 -36.29 16.08
N ARG A 602 0.38 -36.60 17.09
CA ARG A 602 0.39 -35.85 18.38
C ARG A 602 1.05 -34.50 18.19
N ARG A 603 0.25 -33.51 17.82
CA ARG A 603 0.72 -32.14 17.57
C ARG A 603 0.00 -31.15 18.47
N VAL A 604 0.75 -30.23 19.07
CA VAL A 604 0.22 -29.10 19.81
C VAL A 604 0.76 -27.81 19.21
N ALA A 605 -0.13 -26.91 18.82
CA ALA A 605 0.25 -25.56 18.47
C ALA A 605 0.09 -24.63 19.69
N VAL A 606 1.00 -23.66 19.81
CA VAL A 606 1.02 -22.71 20.93
C VAL A 606 1.20 -21.29 20.39
N GLU A 607 0.18 -20.45 20.55
CA GLU A 607 0.22 -19.05 20.13
C GLU A 607 -0.75 -18.22 20.96
N MET A 608 -0.30 -17.07 21.47
CA MET A 608 -1.17 -16.06 22.09
C MET A 608 -1.97 -15.30 21.04
N GLY A 609 -2.92 -16.01 20.42
CA GLY A 609 -3.82 -15.53 19.38
C GLY A 609 -4.94 -16.54 19.13
N ALA A 610 -5.87 -16.20 18.24
CA ALA A 610 -7.02 -17.03 17.93
C ALA A 610 -6.62 -18.41 17.41
N SER A 611 -7.20 -19.47 17.98
CA SER A 611 -6.84 -20.86 17.75
C SER A 611 -7.07 -21.34 16.31
N GLN A 612 -7.99 -20.72 15.58
CA GLN A 612 -8.52 -21.19 14.29
C GLN A 612 -7.44 -21.43 13.21
N ASN A 613 -6.35 -20.66 13.19
CA ASN A 613 -5.30 -20.81 12.18
C ASN A 613 -4.47 -22.07 12.31
N TRP A 614 -4.49 -22.71 13.48
CA TRP A 614 -3.59 -23.82 13.81
C TRP A 614 -4.15 -25.19 13.46
N TYR A 615 -5.48 -25.33 13.30
CA TYR A 615 -6.11 -26.64 13.00
C TYR A 615 -5.61 -27.26 11.70
N LYS A 616 -5.17 -26.45 10.74
CA LYS A 616 -4.53 -26.89 9.50
C LYS A 616 -3.24 -27.69 9.74
N TYR A 617 -2.49 -27.34 10.79
CA TYR A 617 -1.17 -27.93 11.10
C TYR A 617 -1.27 -29.04 12.15
N VAL A 618 -2.14 -28.89 13.11
CA VAL A 618 -2.30 -29.91 14.17
C VAL A 618 -3.26 -31.05 13.77
N GLY A 619 -4.18 -30.81 12.85
CA GLY A 619 -5.16 -31.81 12.43
C GLY A 619 -6.22 -32.09 13.50
N LEU A 620 -6.99 -33.17 13.30
CA LEU A 620 -8.11 -33.55 14.18
C LEU A 620 -7.67 -34.22 15.49
N ASP A 621 -6.45 -34.77 15.54
CA ASP A 621 -5.92 -35.49 16.71
C ASP A 621 -5.03 -34.59 17.58
N GLY A 622 -4.73 -33.38 17.10
CA GLY A 622 -3.92 -32.40 17.81
C GLY A 622 -4.72 -31.45 18.68
N ALA A 623 -4.00 -30.58 19.40
CA ALA A 623 -4.58 -29.52 20.23
C ALA A 623 -3.95 -28.17 19.94
N VAL A 624 -4.63 -27.11 20.35
CA VAL A 624 -4.14 -25.72 20.27
C VAL A 624 -4.23 -25.09 21.65
N LEU A 625 -3.12 -24.59 22.16
CA LEU A 625 -3.09 -23.65 23.26
C LEU A 625 -3.12 -22.25 22.67
N GLY A 626 -4.30 -21.70 22.52
CA GLY A 626 -4.59 -20.39 21.92
C GLY A 626 -5.49 -19.53 22.81
N ILE A 627 -5.95 -18.41 22.28
CA ILE A 627 -6.84 -17.47 22.97
C ILE A 627 -8.05 -17.21 22.06
N ASP A 628 -9.24 -17.58 22.53
CA ASP A 628 -10.51 -17.40 21.83
C ASP A 628 -11.48 -16.46 22.59
N THR A 629 -10.93 -15.64 23.50
CA THR A 629 -11.62 -14.58 24.25
C THR A 629 -10.74 -13.34 24.27
N PHE A 630 -11.30 -12.17 24.58
CA PHE A 630 -10.46 -11.00 24.84
C PHE A 630 -9.57 -11.22 26.07
N GLY A 631 -8.45 -10.50 26.11
CA GLY A 631 -7.51 -10.52 27.21
C GLY A 631 -8.01 -9.75 28.44
N ALA A 632 -7.10 -9.44 29.37
CA ALA A 632 -7.44 -8.80 30.63
C ALA A 632 -6.30 -7.88 31.13
N SER A 633 -6.66 -6.75 31.76
CA SER A 633 -5.72 -5.83 32.37
C SER A 633 -5.17 -6.37 33.70
N ALA A 634 -3.91 -6.78 33.69
CA ALA A 634 -3.14 -7.15 34.88
C ALA A 634 -1.63 -7.20 34.51
N PRO A 635 -0.69 -7.31 35.49
CA PRO A 635 0.70 -7.58 35.14
C PRO A 635 0.85 -8.80 34.23
N ALA A 636 1.66 -8.69 33.18
CA ALA A 636 1.79 -9.71 32.14
C ALA A 636 1.99 -11.15 32.68
N PRO A 637 2.85 -11.43 33.70
CA PRO A 637 2.98 -12.78 34.23
C PRO A 637 1.67 -13.35 34.81
N LYS A 638 0.82 -12.48 35.38
CA LYS A 638 -0.49 -12.88 35.90
C LYS A 638 -1.45 -13.23 34.77
N VAL A 639 -1.52 -12.38 33.74
CA VAL A 639 -2.33 -12.64 32.54
C VAL A 639 -1.93 -13.96 31.91
N LEU A 640 -0.63 -14.16 31.65
CA LEU A 640 -0.15 -15.40 31.04
C LEU A 640 -0.50 -16.65 31.84
N ALA A 641 -0.39 -16.59 33.17
CA ALA A 641 -0.75 -17.71 34.05
C ALA A 641 -2.25 -18.01 34.00
N GLU A 642 -3.11 -16.98 34.06
CA GLU A 642 -4.57 -17.15 34.02
C GLU A 642 -5.07 -17.70 32.67
N TYR A 643 -4.43 -17.30 31.57
CA TYR A 643 -4.75 -17.84 30.22
C TYR A 643 -4.00 -19.14 29.90
N GLY A 644 -3.22 -19.67 30.85
CA GLY A 644 -2.61 -20.98 30.75
C GLY A 644 -1.32 -21.06 29.92
N PHE A 645 -0.68 -19.95 29.62
CA PHE A 645 0.62 -19.91 28.91
C PHE A 645 1.76 -20.15 29.91
N THR A 646 1.79 -21.35 30.49
CA THR A 646 2.84 -21.83 31.40
C THR A 646 3.38 -23.19 30.94
N VAL A 647 4.62 -23.49 31.36
CA VAL A 647 5.26 -24.78 31.03
C VAL A 647 4.42 -25.94 31.56
N GLU A 648 3.95 -25.84 32.80
CA GLU A 648 3.16 -26.90 33.45
C GLU A 648 1.85 -27.17 32.71
N ASN A 649 1.17 -26.13 32.22
CA ASN A 649 -0.07 -26.30 31.48
C ASN A 649 0.18 -26.87 30.10
N LEU A 650 1.20 -26.40 29.38
CA LEU A 650 1.54 -26.93 28.07
C LEU A 650 1.93 -28.41 28.14
N VAL A 651 2.71 -28.81 29.17
CA VAL A 651 3.02 -30.24 29.44
C VAL A 651 1.74 -31.03 29.65
N LYS A 652 0.77 -30.54 30.44
CA LYS A 652 -0.54 -31.19 30.63
C LYS A 652 -1.34 -31.31 29.33
N VAL A 653 -1.34 -30.27 28.50
CA VAL A 653 -2.03 -30.31 27.19
C VAL A 653 -1.47 -31.44 26.33
N VAL A 654 -0.12 -31.58 26.25
CA VAL A 654 0.53 -32.66 25.53
C VAL A 654 0.19 -34.03 26.12
N GLN A 655 0.25 -34.19 27.45
CA GLN A 655 -0.04 -35.45 28.11
C GLN A 655 -1.49 -35.90 27.94
N ASN A 656 -2.42 -34.97 27.80
CA ASN A 656 -3.85 -35.25 27.60
C ASN A 656 -4.19 -35.63 26.16
N LEU A 657 -3.28 -35.46 25.18
CA LEU A 657 -3.49 -35.98 23.83
C LEU A 657 -3.49 -37.52 23.83
N LYS A 658 -4.50 -38.08 23.22
CA LYS A 658 -4.69 -39.55 23.13
C LYS A 658 -3.77 -40.16 22.09
#